data_16e8243a6ea8fcd5da3485a2b74586a9
#
_entry.id   16e8243a6ea8fcd5da3485a2b74586a9
#
_cell.length_a   1.000
_cell.length_b   1.000
_cell.length_c   1.000
_cell.angle_alpha   90.00
_cell.angle_beta   90.00
_cell.angle_gamma   90.00
#
_symmetry.space_group_name_H-M   'P 1'
#
loop_
_entity.id
_entity.type
_entity.pdbx_description
1 polymer ?
#
loop_
_entity_poly.entity_id
_entity_poly.type
_entity_poly.pdbx_seq_one_letter_code
_entity_poly.pdbx_strand_id
1 'polypeptide(L)'
;MSQNGIEQQSVGEYSERAYLDYSMYVILDRALPFVGDGLKPVQRRIIYAMSELGLKSTAKFKKSARTVGDVLGKFHPHGDSACYEAMVLMAQPFSYRYPFIDGQGNWGAPDDPKSFAAMRYTESKLSPYADLLLSEINQGTVSWTDNFDGTIKEPQQLPAQVPNLLLNGTSGIAVGMATDMPPHNLIEVISACIQLLEKPSTDLEALLKILPAPDYPTNAYIVSSREELYQMYETGHGSVKMRASYIKEDGEIVIEALPYQTSGAKVIAQIATQMRNKKLPLVDDLRDESDHENPTRIVIVPRSNRVDCDQLMLHLFATTDLEKNYRVNMNVIGLDGKPQVKPLIPLLKEWLQFRMQVVVNRLNSRLNKILDRLHILEGLLVAYLNIDEVIAIIRSEEKPKPVLIKQFKISEIQAEAILELKLRHLAKLEEVKIKSEADELERERQSIELLLSSETRLKTYIKKELRVILEEFGDKRRCQIVSDVVSAQAFSDQDMIPAENVTVVLSEKGWVKAAKGHEIDSSALNYKSGDAFLKDAKGRSNKMAFFIDSSGRSYTLLANSLPSARGQGEPLTGRLTPPIGAEFIDIVMGDDDQLVILSSDAGYGFVSTLGDLQSKTKSGKHAITLSKDAKTMRLAKVKDLETDYVAVITNRARLLIFPVSELPQLSKGKGNKLIQIKTDDFVAREEFLVGICTIKDNQKLRVEYGNGKKHKHYSFEDLINFTSHRARKGLTIPGVHGKALGIDVID
;
A
#
# COMPACT_ATOMS: atom_id res chain seq x y z
N MET A 1 38.86 -4.49 -49.70
CA MET A 1 40.12 -4.67 -48.96
C MET A 1 40.77 -3.30 -48.84
N SER A 2 40.76 -2.70 -47.65
CA SER A 2 41.43 -1.42 -47.43
C SER A 2 42.93 -1.63 -47.38
N GLN A 3 43.67 -0.86 -48.17
CA GLN A 3 45.13 -1.01 -48.32
C GLN A 3 45.97 -0.61 -47.10
N ASN A 4 45.37 -0.23 -45.95
CA ASN A 4 46.12 0.29 -44.81
C ASN A 4 45.74 -0.32 -43.43
N GLY A 5 45.06 -1.45 -43.37
CA GLY A 5 44.73 -2.06 -42.07
C GLY A 5 43.77 -1.20 -41.19
N ILE A 6 43.21 -0.14 -41.73
CA ILE A 6 42.23 0.72 -41.05
C ILE A 6 40.83 0.27 -41.46
N GLU A 7 40.06 -0.20 -40.49
CA GLU A 7 38.67 -0.55 -40.68
C GLU A 7 37.83 0.75 -40.58
N GLN A 8 37.07 1.08 -41.62
CA GLN A 8 36.18 2.23 -41.64
C GLN A 8 34.75 1.77 -41.47
N GLN A 9 34.09 2.25 -40.42
CA GLN A 9 32.69 1.99 -40.11
C GLN A 9 31.92 3.32 -39.97
N SER A 10 30.67 3.37 -40.41
CA SER A 10 29.85 4.56 -40.20
C SER A 10 29.58 4.78 -38.70
N VAL A 11 29.53 6.03 -38.25
CA VAL A 11 29.22 6.36 -36.84
C VAL A 11 27.87 5.82 -36.44
N GLY A 12 26.90 5.78 -37.37
CA GLY A 12 25.57 5.23 -37.13
C GLY A 12 25.60 3.74 -36.81
N GLU A 13 26.23 2.93 -37.67
CA GLU A 13 26.37 1.48 -37.48
C GLU A 13 27.19 1.13 -36.23
N TYR A 14 28.25 1.88 -35.96
CA TYR A 14 29.09 1.69 -34.77
C TYR A 14 28.23 1.98 -33.50
N SER A 15 27.50 3.10 -33.49
CA SER A 15 26.69 3.49 -32.33
C SER A 15 25.53 2.51 -32.07
N GLU A 16 24.88 2.05 -33.13
CA GLU A 16 23.79 1.05 -33.03
C GLU A 16 24.32 -0.26 -32.45
N ARG A 17 25.42 -0.77 -32.99
CA ARG A 17 26.01 -2.01 -32.49
C ARG A 17 26.50 -1.87 -31.05
N ALA A 18 27.26 -0.83 -30.74
CA ALA A 18 27.78 -0.59 -29.39
C ALA A 18 26.66 -0.41 -28.37
N TYR A 19 25.54 0.27 -28.75
CA TYR A 19 24.39 0.43 -27.90
C TYR A 19 23.62 -0.90 -27.69
N LEU A 20 23.49 -1.71 -28.73
CA LEU A 20 22.92 -3.05 -28.64
C LEU A 20 23.70 -3.95 -27.70
N ASP A 21 25.02 -4.03 -27.90
CA ASP A 21 25.94 -4.83 -27.07
C ASP A 21 25.89 -4.38 -25.60
N TYR A 22 25.90 -3.06 -25.37
CA TYR A 22 25.77 -2.49 -24.03
C TYR A 22 24.40 -2.81 -23.42
N SER A 23 23.32 -2.71 -24.19
CA SER A 23 21.96 -3.00 -23.72
C SER A 23 21.82 -4.47 -23.33
N MET A 24 22.33 -5.38 -24.14
CA MET A 24 22.34 -6.82 -23.84
C MET A 24 23.14 -7.13 -22.57
N TYR A 25 24.31 -6.53 -22.42
CA TYR A 25 25.10 -6.65 -21.19
C TYR A 25 24.36 -6.15 -19.96
N VAL A 26 23.75 -4.97 -20.02
CA VAL A 26 23.00 -4.40 -18.88
C VAL A 26 21.79 -5.25 -18.51
N ILE A 27 21.12 -5.85 -19.48
CA ILE A 27 19.95 -6.71 -19.26
C ILE A 27 20.39 -8.05 -18.64
N LEU A 28 21.31 -8.76 -19.28
CA LEU A 28 21.64 -10.14 -18.95
C LEU A 28 22.66 -10.29 -17.81
N ASP A 29 23.65 -9.37 -17.74
CA ASP A 29 24.81 -9.49 -16.85
C ASP A 29 24.90 -8.40 -15.75
N ARG A 30 23.87 -7.58 -15.56
CA ARG A 30 23.91 -6.52 -14.54
C ARG A 30 22.61 -6.35 -13.76
N ALA A 31 21.49 -6.06 -14.44
CA ALA A 31 20.31 -5.49 -13.80
C ALA A 31 19.27 -6.52 -13.40
N LEU A 32 19.05 -7.57 -14.20
CA LEU A 32 18.01 -8.55 -13.95
C LEU A 32 18.56 -9.78 -13.19
N PRO A 33 17.73 -10.34 -12.27
CA PRO A 33 18.07 -11.55 -11.55
C PRO A 33 17.80 -12.80 -12.41
N PHE A 34 18.52 -13.88 -12.14
CA PHE A 34 18.24 -15.20 -12.69
C PHE A 34 17.15 -15.91 -11.86
N VAL A 35 16.20 -16.58 -12.50
CA VAL A 35 15.08 -17.25 -11.83
C VAL A 35 15.52 -18.33 -10.84
N GLY A 36 16.62 -19.05 -11.11
CA GLY A 36 17.07 -20.17 -10.31
C GLY A 36 17.60 -19.76 -8.95
N ASP A 37 18.57 -18.84 -8.88
CA ASP A 37 19.17 -18.40 -7.62
C ASP A 37 18.69 -17.02 -7.13
N GLY A 38 17.93 -16.30 -7.95
CA GLY A 38 17.36 -15.00 -7.59
C GLY A 38 18.39 -13.88 -7.44
N LEU A 39 19.60 -14.06 -7.97
CA LEU A 39 20.70 -13.13 -7.77
C LEU A 39 21.07 -12.39 -9.06
N LYS A 40 21.52 -11.15 -8.89
CA LYS A 40 22.27 -10.42 -9.91
C LYS A 40 23.74 -10.91 -9.93
N PRO A 41 24.45 -10.74 -11.04
CA PRO A 41 25.85 -11.21 -11.14
C PRO A 41 26.76 -10.69 -10.02
N VAL A 42 26.68 -9.40 -9.65
CA VAL A 42 27.49 -8.85 -8.55
C VAL A 42 27.19 -9.51 -7.20
N GLN A 43 25.93 -9.79 -6.90
CA GLN A 43 25.52 -10.45 -5.66
C GLN A 43 26.04 -11.89 -5.59
N ARG A 44 25.89 -12.63 -6.71
CA ARG A 44 26.40 -14.01 -6.84
C ARG A 44 27.90 -14.07 -6.63
N ARG A 45 28.65 -13.15 -7.26
CA ARG A 45 30.10 -13.05 -7.14
C ARG A 45 30.56 -12.70 -5.72
N ILE A 46 29.86 -11.80 -5.02
CA ILE A 46 30.13 -11.48 -3.62
C ILE A 46 29.94 -12.72 -2.72
N ILE A 47 28.79 -13.40 -2.82
CA ILE A 47 28.48 -14.58 -2.03
C ILE A 47 29.48 -15.71 -2.30
N TYR A 48 29.81 -15.94 -3.57
CA TYR A 48 30.77 -16.94 -3.96
C TYR A 48 32.19 -16.61 -3.47
N ALA A 49 32.67 -15.37 -3.65
CA ALA A 49 33.99 -14.95 -3.16
C ALA A 49 34.11 -15.07 -1.63
N MET A 50 33.06 -14.73 -0.89
CA MET A 50 33.04 -14.94 0.56
C MET A 50 33.15 -16.42 0.95
N SER A 51 32.49 -17.30 0.19
CA SER A 51 32.60 -18.74 0.37
C SER A 51 34.02 -19.25 0.13
N GLU A 52 34.68 -18.81 -0.97
CA GLU A 52 36.07 -19.14 -1.28
C GLU A 52 37.07 -18.62 -0.22
N LEU A 53 36.79 -17.46 0.36
CA LEU A 53 37.57 -16.91 1.47
C LEU A 53 37.34 -17.67 2.81
N GLY A 54 36.46 -18.67 2.82
CA GLY A 54 36.08 -19.43 4.02
C GLY A 54 35.28 -18.65 5.04
N LEU A 55 34.58 -17.57 4.61
CA LEU A 55 33.78 -16.71 5.49
C LEU A 55 32.37 -17.29 5.70
N LYS A 56 32.27 -18.58 6.07
CA LYS A 56 31.00 -19.24 6.39
C LYS A 56 30.35 -18.63 7.64
N SER A 57 29.08 -18.93 7.90
CA SER A 57 28.32 -18.45 9.04
C SER A 57 29.00 -18.72 10.40
N THR A 58 29.74 -19.82 10.52
CA THR A 58 30.49 -20.20 11.72
C THR A 58 31.90 -19.58 11.79
N ALA A 59 32.36 -18.90 10.74
CA ALA A 59 33.70 -18.28 10.70
C ALA A 59 33.76 -17.00 11.53
N LYS A 60 34.99 -16.56 11.83
CA LYS A 60 35.24 -15.23 12.42
C LYS A 60 35.03 -14.16 11.37
N PHE A 61 34.51 -13.01 11.83
CA PHE A 61 34.38 -11.81 11.00
C PHE A 61 35.74 -11.38 10.40
N LYS A 62 35.70 -10.87 9.19
CA LYS A 62 36.86 -10.29 8.49
C LYS A 62 36.49 -8.94 7.93
N LYS A 63 37.50 -8.06 7.77
CA LYS A 63 37.30 -6.72 7.17
C LYS A 63 36.62 -6.82 5.80
N SER A 64 35.57 -6.04 5.59
CA SER A 64 34.81 -6.04 4.34
C SER A 64 35.67 -5.67 3.12
N ALA A 65 36.70 -4.82 3.32
CA ALA A 65 37.64 -4.45 2.30
C ALA A 65 38.38 -5.67 1.68
N ARG A 66 38.59 -6.76 2.44
CA ARG A 66 39.16 -7.99 1.93
C ARG A 66 38.24 -8.69 0.94
N THR A 67 36.95 -8.80 1.28
CA THR A 67 35.97 -9.38 0.38
C THR A 67 35.81 -8.56 -0.89
N VAL A 68 35.69 -7.24 -0.77
CA VAL A 68 35.59 -6.35 -1.93
C VAL A 68 36.79 -6.47 -2.82
N GLY A 69 38.03 -6.46 -2.25
CA GLY A 69 39.25 -6.62 -3.00
C GLY A 69 39.34 -7.95 -3.77
N ASP A 70 38.91 -9.05 -3.14
CA ASP A 70 38.87 -10.38 -3.75
C ASP A 70 37.85 -10.47 -4.91
N VAL A 71 36.66 -9.89 -4.71
CA VAL A 71 35.62 -9.82 -5.74
C VAL A 71 36.09 -9.06 -6.97
N LEU A 72 36.70 -7.89 -6.77
CA LEU A 72 37.16 -7.04 -7.86
C LEU A 72 38.33 -7.66 -8.59
N GLY A 73 39.28 -8.26 -7.85
CA GLY A 73 40.47 -8.85 -8.42
C GLY A 73 40.23 -10.16 -9.16
N LYS A 74 39.17 -10.91 -8.82
CA LYS A 74 38.94 -12.26 -9.37
C LYS A 74 37.71 -12.36 -10.26
N PHE A 75 36.62 -11.67 -9.95
CA PHE A 75 35.33 -11.97 -10.56
C PHE A 75 34.59 -10.76 -11.17
N HIS A 76 34.73 -9.56 -10.60
CA HIS A 76 33.88 -8.42 -10.97
C HIS A 76 34.68 -7.13 -11.15
N PRO A 77 35.24 -6.85 -12.34
CA PRO A 77 36.16 -5.73 -12.60
C PRO A 77 35.40 -4.40 -12.75
N HIS A 78 34.72 -3.97 -11.69
CA HIS A 78 33.91 -2.75 -11.63
C HIS A 78 34.34 -1.90 -10.42
N GLY A 79 33.62 -0.77 -10.16
CA GLY A 79 33.94 0.11 -9.04
C GLY A 79 33.77 -0.55 -7.66
N ASP A 80 34.73 -0.34 -6.78
CA ASP A 80 34.76 -0.85 -5.40
C ASP A 80 33.55 -0.36 -4.58
N SER A 81 33.18 0.91 -4.73
CA SER A 81 32.03 1.50 -4.07
C SER A 81 30.73 0.80 -4.42
N ALA A 82 30.50 0.48 -5.71
CA ALA A 82 29.28 -0.22 -6.15
C ALA A 82 29.23 -1.66 -5.61
N CYS A 83 30.38 -2.35 -5.59
CA CYS A 83 30.49 -3.68 -5.00
C CYS A 83 30.20 -3.66 -3.50
N TYR A 84 30.78 -2.70 -2.79
CA TYR A 84 30.55 -2.54 -1.35
C TYR A 84 29.12 -2.14 -1.02
N GLU A 85 28.50 -1.22 -1.77
CA GLU A 85 27.06 -0.87 -1.61
C GLU A 85 26.16 -2.09 -1.80
N ALA A 86 26.41 -2.94 -2.80
CA ALA A 86 25.67 -4.18 -2.96
C ALA A 86 25.84 -5.11 -1.75
N MET A 87 27.06 -5.20 -1.22
CA MET A 87 27.36 -5.98 -0.02
C MET A 87 26.64 -5.43 1.23
N VAL A 88 26.59 -4.10 1.37
CA VAL A 88 25.89 -3.42 2.47
C VAL A 88 24.40 -3.74 2.44
N LEU A 89 23.76 -3.62 1.27
CA LEU A 89 22.34 -3.95 1.14
C LEU A 89 22.03 -5.38 1.54
N MET A 90 22.89 -6.35 1.14
CA MET A 90 22.72 -7.77 1.50
C MET A 90 22.93 -8.06 3.00
N ALA A 91 23.49 -7.13 3.76
CA ALA A 91 23.68 -7.25 5.21
C ALA A 91 22.58 -6.51 6.02
N GLN A 92 21.77 -5.66 5.40
CA GLN A 92 20.77 -4.84 6.08
C GLN A 92 19.46 -5.62 6.31
N PRO A 93 19.04 -5.89 7.56
CA PRO A 93 17.80 -6.64 7.87
C PRO A 93 16.52 -5.84 7.59
N PHE A 94 16.64 -4.52 7.33
CA PHE A 94 15.56 -3.65 6.92
C PHE A 94 15.50 -3.45 5.39
N SER A 95 16.51 -3.93 4.64
CA SER A 95 16.55 -3.93 3.17
C SER A 95 16.26 -5.31 2.59
N TYR A 96 16.77 -6.37 3.22
CA TYR A 96 16.56 -7.76 2.84
C TYR A 96 15.70 -8.48 3.86
N ARG A 97 14.71 -9.24 3.38
CA ARG A 97 13.86 -10.07 4.25
C ARG A 97 14.65 -11.18 4.93
N TYR A 98 15.63 -11.74 4.18
CA TYR A 98 16.57 -12.77 4.62
C TYR A 98 18.00 -12.36 4.20
N PRO A 99 18.74 -11.62 5.03
CA PRO A 99 20.09 -11.16 4.73
C PRO A 99 21.06 -12.30 4.44
N PHE A 100 21.96 -12.12 3.48
CA PHE A 100 23.00 -13.08 3.15
C PHE A 100 24.28 -12.87 3.95
N ILE A 101 24.48 -11.71 4.51
CA ILE A 101 25.69 -11.28 5.16
C ILE A 101 25.37 -10.85 6.59
N ASP A 102 26.15 -11.39 7.53
CA ASP A 102 26.21 -10.88 8.88
C ASP A 102 27.29 -9.80 8.92
N GLY A 103 26.91 -8.61 9.36
CA GLY A 103 27.79 -7.45 9.47
C GLY A 103 28.11 -7.07 10.91
N GLN A 104 29.34 -6.62 11.15
CA GLN A 104 29.76 -6.00 12.40
C GLN A 104 30.28 -4.60 12.12
N GLY A 105 29.82 -3.62 12.92
CA GLY A 105 30.09 -2.20 12.70
C GLY A 105 28.85 -1.46 12.17
N ASN A 106 29.05 -0.27 11.61
CA ASN A 106 27.94 0.53 11.06
C ASN A 106 27.65 0.12 9.60
N TRP A 107 26.52 -0.54 9.39
CA TRP A 107 26.00 -0.95 8.09
C TRP A 107 24.78 -0.13 7.64
N GLY A 108 24.61 1.10 8.19
CA GLY A 108 23.44 1.93 7.96
C GLY A 108 22.33 1.65 8.96
N ALA A 109 21.30 2.49 8.92
CA ALA A 109 20.11 2.38 9.75
C ALA A 109 18.85 2.53 8.89
N PRO A 110 17.67 2.12 9.37
CA PRO A 110 16.40 2.30 8.65
C PRO A 110 16.14 3.76 8.23
N ASP A 111 16.57 4.72 9.05
CA ASP A 111 16.40 6.15 8.78
C ASP A 111 17.30 6.65 7.66
N ASP A 112 18.54 6.13 7.61
CA ASP A 112 19.53 6.46 6.60
C ASP A 112 20.30 5.21 6.16
N PRO A 113 19.74 4.43 5.24
CA PRO A 113 20.34 3.21 4.73
C PRO A 113 21.70 3.41 4.05
N LYS A 114 22.00 4.63 3.62
CA LYS A 114 23.25 4.99 2.93
C LYS A 114 24.34 5.53 3.84
N SER A 115 24.03 5.79 5.11
CA SER A 115 25.00 6.26 6.10
C SER A 115 25.73 5.10 6.78
N PHE A 116 26.42 4.27 6.00
CA PHE A 116 27.26 3.18 6.47
C PHE A 116 28.73 3.56 6.51
N ALA A 117 29.51 2.88 7.36
CA ALA A 117 30.94 3.12 7.48
C ALA A 117 31.70 2.59 6.27
N ALA A 118 32.86 3.18 5.96
CA ALA A 118 33.73 2.69 4.89
C ALA A 118 34.18 1.24 5.14
N MET A 119 34.36 0.46 4.07
CA MET A 119 34.67 -0.98 4.09
C MET A 119 35.90 -1.38 4.94
N ARG A 120 36.80 -0.45 5.21
CA ARG A 120 37.96 -0.68 6.10
C ARG A 120 37.57 -0.73 7.60
N TYR A 121 36.42 -0.20 7.99
CA TYR A 121 35.92 -0.20 9.36
C TYR A 121 34.94 -1.33 9.64
N THR A 122 34.17 -1.76 8.64
CA THR A 122 33.18 -2.83 8.79
C THR A 122 33.82 -4.21 8.67
N GLU A 123 33.20 -5.19 9.32
CA GLU A 123 33.56 -6.60 9.22
C GLU A 123 32.34 -7.43 8.83
N SER A 124 32.59 -8.53 8.12
CA SER A 124 31.52 -9.34 7.54
C SER A 124 31.86 -10.82 7.50
N LYS A 125 30.84 -11.64 7.47
CA LYS A 125 30.82 -13.06 7.15
C LYS A 125 29.48 -13.42 6.51
N LEU A 126 29.34 -14.61 5.94
CA LEU A 126 28.06 -15.10 5.43
C LEU A 126 27.09 -15.40 6.59
N SER A 127 25.81 -15.16 6.40
CA SER A 127 24.75 -15.59 7.31
C SER A 127 24.43 -17.08 7.15
N PRO A 128 23.74 -17.72 8.08
CA PRO A 128 23.23 -19.09 7.91
C PRO A 128 22.34 -19.25 6.67
N TYR A 129 21.56 -18.23 6.32
CA TYR A 129 20.70 -18.25 5.14
C TYR A 129 21.49 -18.39 3.82
N ALA A 130 22.71 -17.87 3.74
CA ALA A 130 23.56 -18.00 2.55
C ALA A 130 23.96 -19.46 2.28
N ASP A 131 23.98 -20.33 3.29
CA ASP A 131 24.28 -21.75 3.11
C ASP A 131 23.22 -22.45 2.24
N LEU A 132 21.97 -21.95 2.20
CA LEU A 132 20.91 -22.45 1.31
C LEU A 132 21.22 -22.25 -0.20
N LEU A 133 22.18 -21.36 -0.52
CA LEU A 133 22.63 -21.12 -1.90
C LEU A 133 23.97 -21.79 -2.20
N LEU A 134 24.76 -22.15 -1.19
CA LEU A 134 26.17 -22.55 -1.36
C LEU A 134 26.46 -24.01 -1.05
N SER A 135 25.69 -24.65 -0.14
CA SER A 135 26.02 -25.97 0.43
C SER A 135 26.18 -27.09 -0.62
N GLU A 136 25.56 -26.97 -1.77
CA GLU A 136 25.58 -27.96 -2.84
C GLU A 136 26.56 -27.63 -3.98
N ILE A 137 27.27 -26.48 -3.93
CA ILE A 137 28.06 -25.96 -5.06
C ILE A 137 29.16 -26.94 -5.55
N ASN A 138 29.79 -27.72 -4.64
CA ASN A 138 30.82 -28.67 -4.94
C ASN A 138 30.32 -30.10 -5.24
N GLN A 139 29.02 -30.23 -5.50
CA GLN A 139 28.36 -31.52 -5.70
C GLN A 139 27.93 -31.75 -7.17
N GLY A 140 28.60 -31.11 -8.13
CA GLY A 140 28.31 -31.26 -9.55
C GLY A 140 26.99 -30.56 -9.99
N THR A 141 26.51 -29.61 -9.20
CA THR A 141 25.20 -28.97 -9.37
C THR A 141 25.21 -27.75 -10.26
N VAL A 142 26.35 -27.16 -10.53
CA VAL A 142 26.50 -25.90 -11.24
C VAL A 142 27.36 -26.04 -12.47
N SER A 143 27.07 -25.20 -13.47
CA SER A 143 27.96 -24.99 -14.62
C SER A 143 28.97 -23.91 -14.27
N TRP A 144 30.22 -24.14 -14.71
CA TRP A 144 31.34 -23.24 -14.48
C TRP A 144 31.69 -22.50 -15.77
N THR A 145 32.00 -21.22 -15.66
CA THR A 145 32.52 -20.41 -16.77
C THR A 145 33.84 -19.77 -16.37
N ASP A 146 34.63 -19.35 -17.35
CA ASP A 146 35.83 -18.58 -17.07
C ASP A 146 35.43 -17.19 -16.53
N ASN A 147 36.22 -16.68 -15.58
CA ASN A 147 36.12 -15.32 -15.11
C ASN A 147 36.50 -14.31 -16.21
N PHE A 148 36.46 -13.00 -15.90
CA PHE A 148 36.70 -11.94 -16.88
C PHE A 148 38.10 -11.98 -17.54
N ASP A 149 39.12 -12.54 -16.91
CA ASP A 149 40.48 -12.65 -17.44
C ASP A 149 40.88 -14.08 -17.87
N GLY A 150 39.97 -15.05 -17.73
CA GLY A 150 40.18 -16.45 -18.11
C GLY A 150 41.16 -17.25 -17.22
N THR A 151 41.55 -16.70 -16.07
CA THR A 151 42.52 -17.34 -15.17
C THR A 151 41.91 -18.33 -14.19
N ILE A 152 40.66 -18.13 -13.80
CA ILE A 152 39.94 -18.98 -12.86
C ILE A 152 38.49 -19.20 -13.33
N LYS A 153 37.81 -20.13 -12.69
CA LYS A 153 36.40 -20.42 -12.96
C LYS A 153 35.47 -19.80 -11.93
N GLU A 154 34.34 -19.31 -12.41
CA GLU A 154 33.24 -18.86 -11.55
C GLU A 154 31.95 -19.63 -11.86
N PRO A 155 31.04 -19.82 -10.88
CA PRO A 155 29.74 -20.49 -11.14
C PRO A 155 28.80 -19.57 -11.92
N GLN A 156 28.16 -20.10 -12.97
CA GLN A 156 27.15 -19.35 -13.73
C GLN A 156 25.92 -19.03 -12.89
N GLN A 157 25.50 -19.96 -12.00
CA GLN A 157 24.44 -19.83 -11.05
C GLN A 157 24.79 -20.57 -9.76
N LEU A 158 24.14 -20.21 -8.64
CA LEU A 158 24.25 -20.94 -7.39
C LEU A 158 23.14 -22.00 -7.28
N PRO A 159 23.38 -23.16 -6.63
CA PRO A 159 22.42 -24.24 -6.49
C PRO A 159 21.39 -23.97 -5.39
N ALA A 160 20.60 -22.91 -5.56
CA ALA A 160 19.66 -22.46 -4.55
C ALA A 160 18.65 -23.55 -4.15
N GLN A 161 18.54 -23.79 -2.84
CA GLN A 161 17.62 -24.76 -2.25
C GLN A 161 16.22 -24.14 -2.00
N VAL A 162 16.10 -22.81 -2.12
CA VAL A 162 14.87 -22.03 -1.91
C VAL A 162 14.66 -21.05 -3.08
N PRO A 163 13.44 -20.65 -3.40
CA PRO A 163 13.16 -19.64 -4.43
C PRO A 163 13.53 -18.24 -3.93
N ASN A 164 14.83 -18.01 -3.78
CA ASN A 164 15.37 -16.79 -3.21
C ASN A 164 14.89 -15.51 -3.88
N LEU A 165 14.60 -15.57 -5.18
CA LEU A 165 14.04 -14.46 -5.92
C LEU A 165 12.75 -13.91 -5.29
N LEU A 166 11.85 -14.79 -4.86
CA LEU A 166 10.62 -14.39 -4.16
C LEU A 166 10.89 -14.06 -2.69
N LEU A 167 11.82 -14.75 -2.04
CA LEU A 167 12.07 -14.55 -0.61
C LEU A 167 12.66 -13.18 -0.30
N ASN A 168 13.64 -12.73 -1.08
CA ASN A 168 14.30 -11.45 -0.87
C ASN A 168 13.81 -10.34 -1.83
N GLY A 169 13.16 -10.73 -2.92
CA GLY A 169 12.85 -9.78 -3.96
C GLY A 169 14.09 -9.20 -4.63
N THR A 170 13.88 -8.27 -5.53
CA THR A 170 14.96 -7.49 -6.15
C THR A 170 14.38 -6.29 -6.88
N SER A 171 15.16 -5.23 -7.04
CA SER A 171 14.82 -4.13 -7.93
C SER A 171 16.01 -3.84 -8.84
N GLY A 172 15.76 -3.51 -10.11
CA GLY A 172 16.80 -3.21 -11.08
C GLY A 172 16.25 -2.50 -12.30
N ILE A 173 17.06 -1.59 -12.83
CA ILE A 173 16.73 -0.82 -14.04
C ILE A 173 17.72 -1.20 -15.12
N ALA A 174 17.21 -1.77 -16.20
CA ALA A 174 17.97 -2.09 -17.40
C ALA A 174 17.60 -1.15 -18.56
N VAL A 175 18.17 -1.38 -19.72
CA VAL A 175 17.80 -0.63 -20.93
C VAL A 175 16.46 -1.17 -21.47
N GLY A 176 15.44 -0.32 -21.53
CA GLY A 176 14.12 -0.69 -22.04
C GLY A 176 13.27 -1.55 -21.12
N MET A 177 13.79 -2.02 -19.97
CA MET A 177 13.04 -2.83 -19.02
C MET A 177 13.54 -2.64 -17.59
N ALA A 178 12.69 -3.02 -16.62
CA ALA A 178 13.02 -2.98 -15.20
C ALA A 178 12.49 -4.23 -14.51
N THR A 179 13.01 -4.52 -13.33
CA THR A 179 12.47 -5.52 -12.40
C THR A 179 12.20 -4.87 -11.05
N ASP A 180 11.04 -5.15 -10.48
CA ASP A 180 10.65 -4.76 -9.12
C ASP A 180 9.90 -5.95 -8.49
N MET A 181 10.66 -6.91 -7.98
CA MET A 181 10.14 -8.13 -7.34
C MET A 181 9.99 -7.87 -5.85
N PRO A 182 8.78 -7.99 -5.27
CA PRO A 182 8.59 -7.85 -3.84
C PRO A 182 9.10 -9.08 -3.08
N PRO A 183 9.58 -8.93 -1.85
CA PRO A 183 9.94 -10.05 -0.98
C PRO A 183 8.71 -10.74 -0.39
N HIS A 184 8.87 -12.02 0.02
CA HIS A 184 7.80 -12.86 0.56
C HIS A 184 8.26 -13.67 1.77
N ASN A 185 7.31 -14.18 2.55
CA ASN A 185 7.56 -15.04 3.69
C ASN A 185 8.00 -16.45 3.27
N LEU A 186 9.03 -16.99 3.94
CA LEU A 186 9.64 -18.28 3.61
C LEU A 186 8.65 -19.45 3.79
N ILE A 187 7.88 -19.45 4.88
CA ILE A 187 6.89 -20.51 5.15
C ILE A 187 5.85 -20.54 4.03
N GLU A 188 5.35 -19.39 3.62
CA GLU A 188 4.32 -19.25 2.59
C GLU A 188 4.84 -19.69 1.21
N VAL A 189 6.02 -19.23 0.83
CA VAL A 189 6.62 -19.56 -0.49
C VAL A 189 6.96 -21.05 -0.57
N ILE A 190 7.59 -21.62 0.45
CA ILE A 190 7.92 -23.05 0.45
C ILE A 190 6.64 -23.89 0.48
N SER A 191 5.64 -23.50 1.27
CA SER A 191 4.35 -24.21 1.28
C SER A 191 3.66 -24.16 -0.08
N ALA A 192 3.74 -23.04 -0.80
CA ALA A 192 3.24 -22.91 -2.17
C ALA A 192 4.01 -23.83 -3.14
N CYS A 193 5.34 -23.95 -3.01
CA CYS A 193 6.14 -24.90 -3.78
C CYS A 193 5.74 -26.35 -3.51
N ILE A 194 5.55 -26.74 -2.25
CA ILE A 194 5.10 -28.08 -1.85
C ILE A 194 3.72 -28.36 -2.46
N GLN A 195 2.78 -27.40 -2.38
CA GLN A 195 1.44 -27.54 -2.97
C GLN A 195 1.51 -27.78 -4.50
N LEU A 196 2.38 -27.05 -5.22
CA LEU A 196 2.56 -27.23 -6.66
C LEU A 196 3.23 -28.56 -7.02
N LEU A 197 4.14 -29.09 -6.17
CA LEU A 197 4.71 -30.43 -6.34
C LEU A 197 3.66 -31.54 -6.14
N GLU A 198 2.72 -31.36 -5.20
CA GLU A 198 1.64 -32.29 -4.92
C GLU A 198 0.52 -32.23 -5.95
N LYS A 199 0.10 -31.03 -6.31
CA LYS A 199 -0.96 -30.78 -7.26
C LYS A 199 -0.54 -29.72 -8.29
N PRO A 200 0.12 -30.10 -9.39
CA PRO A 200 0.61 -29.18 -10.44
C PRO A 200 -0.48 -28.34 -11.12
N SER A 201 -1.74 -28.76 -11.02
CA SER A 201 -2.93 -28.06 -11.56
C SER A 201 -3.55 -27.06 -10.56
N THR A 202 -2.88 -26.77 -9.45
CA THR A 202 -3.35 -25.74 -8.47
C THR A 202 -3.51 -24.40 -9.17
N ASP A 203 -4.68 -23.79 -9.03
CA ASP A 203 -4.98 -22.47 -9.56
C ASP A 203 -4.44 -21.34 -8.64
N LEU A 204 -4.47 -20.11 -9.14
CA LEU A 204 -3.95 -18.98 -8.41
C LEU A 204 -4.76 -18.68 -7.14
N GLU A 205 -6.08 -18.86 -7.17
CA GLU A 205 -6.93 -18.59 -6.01
C GLU A 205 -6.63 -19.53 -4.83
N ALA A 206 -6.41 -20.81 -5.12
CA ALA A 206 -6.00 -21.77 -4.10
C ALA A 206 -4.60 -21.48 -3.58
N LEU A 207 -3.68 -21.03 -4.45
CA LEU A 207 -2.31 -20.67 -4.07
C LEU A 207 -2.28 -19.44 -3.19
N LEU A 208 -3.10 -18.43 -3.43
CA LEU A 208 -3.20 -17.21 -2.64
C LEU A 208 -3.80 -17.41 -1.23
N LYS A 209 -4.38 -18.57 -0.94
CA LYS A 209 -4.72 -18.95 0.45
C LYS A 209 -3.46 -19.31 1.27
N ILE A 210 -2.38 -19.71 0.59
CA ILE A 210 -1.10 -20.07 1.19
C ILE A 210 -0.12 -18.91 1.16
N LEU A 211 -0.06 -18.20 0.05
CA LEU A 211 0.82 -17.05 -0.23
C LEU A 211 -0.04 -15.81 -0.55
N PRO A 212 -0.65 -15.17 0.44
CA PRO A 212 -1.69 -14.15 0.20
C PRO A 212 -1.16 -12.82 -0.31
N ALA A 213 0.07 -12.44 0.05
CA ALA A 213 0.66 -11.16 -0.32
C ALA A 213 2.18 -11.17 -0.10
N PRO A 214 2.94 -10.19 -0.61
CA PRO A 214 4.33 -9.95 -0.24
C PRO A 214 4.53 -9.79 1.27
N ASP A 215 5.76 -9.99 1.74
CA ASP A 215 6.14 -9.83 3.15
C ASP A 215 7.47 -9.05 3.24
N TYR A 216 7.35 -7.74 3.36
CA TYR A 216 8.49 -6.83 3.41
C TYR A 216 9.23 -6.91 4.76
N PRO A 217 10.49 -6.44 4.84
CA PRO A 217 11.28 -6.47 6.07
C PRO A 217 10.74 -5.61 7.22
N THR A 218 9.73 -4.78 6.99
CA THR A 218 9.11 -3.89 7.97
C THR A 218 7.82 -4.49 8.53
N ASN A 219 7.37 -4.02 9.70
CA ASN A 219 6.10 -4.44 10.31
C ASN A 219 4.91 -3.56 9.85
N ALA A 220 5.03 -2.89 8.71
CA ALA A 220 3.97 -2.07 8.15
C ALA A 220 2.81 -2.91 7.60
N TYR A 221 1.65 -2.30 7.44
CA TYR A 221 0.46 -2.97 6.91
C TYR A 221 0.47 -3.01 5.38
N ILE A 222 -0.02 -4.11 4.81
CA ILE A 222 -0.40 -4.19 3.40
C ILE A 222 -1.91 -3.91 3.33
N VAL A 223 -2.27 -2.87 2.58
CA VAL A 223 -3.65 -2.37 2.46
C VAL A 223 -4.19 -2.47 1.02
N SER A 224 -3.49 -3.18 0.15
CA SER A 224 -3.99 -3.54 -1.19
C SER A 224 -5.18 -4.49 -1.08
N SER A 225 -6.18 -4.32 -1.93
CA SER A 225 -7.31 -5.23 -2.00
C SER A 225 -6.90 -6.62 -2.50
N ARG A 226 -7.72 -7.63 -2.19
CA ARG A 226 -7.48 -9.00 -2.67
C ARG A 226 -7.47 -9.07 -4.20
N GLU A 227 -8.30 -8.28 -4.85
CA GLU A 227 -8.40 -8.18 -6.31
C GLU A 227 -7.13 -7.61 -6.93
N GLU A 228 -6.58 -6.53 -6.34
CA GLU A 228 -5.31 -5.93 -6.78
C GLU A 228 -4.15 -6.92 -6.63
N LEU A 229 -4.07 -7.65 -5.51
CA LEU A 229 -3.05 -8.67 -5.29
C LEU A 229 -3.21 -9.87 -6.24
N TYR A 230 -4.45 -10.30 -6.49
CA TYR A 230 -4.74 -11.36 -7.46
C TYR A 230 -4.25 -10.97 -8.87
N GLN A 231 -4.64 -9.79 -9.35
CA GLN A 231 -4.23 -9.30 -10.69
C GLN A 231 -2.71 -9.14 -10.79
N MET A 232 -2.07 -8.65 -9.73
CA MET A 232 -0.62 -8.52 -9.66
C MET A 232 0.08 -9.87 -9.83
N TYR A 233 -0.36 -10.92 -9.16
CA TYR A 233 0.24 -12.25 -9.27
C TYR A 233 -0.16 -12.99 -10.55
N GLU A 234 -1.34 -12.70 -11.12
CA GLU A 234 -1.81 -13.27 -12.37
C GLU A 234 -1.04 -12.73 -13.58
N THR A 235 -0.70 -11.45 -13.56
CA THR A 235 -0.03 -10.77 -14.68
C THR A 235 1.47 -10.61 -14.49
N GLY A 236 1.98 -10.69 -13.26
CA GLY A 236 3.35 -10.31 -12.92
C GLY A 236 3.59 -8.78 -12.89
N HIS A 237 2.54 -7.98 -13.03
CA HIS A 237 2.55 -6.52 -12.98
C HIS A 237 1.51 -5.98 -12.00
N GLY A 238 1.83 -4.91 -11.31
CA GLY A 238 0.88 -4.28 -10.42
C GLY A 238 1.53 -3.31 -9.44
N SER A 239 0.89 -3.15 -8.30
CA SER A 239 1.43 -2.38 -7.19
C SER A 239 0.95 -2.95 -5.85
N VAL A 240 1.76 -2.76 -4.82
CA VAL A 240 1.43 -3.10 -3.44
C VAL A 240 1.38 -1.81 -2.64
N LYS A 241 0.25 -1.55 -2.01
CA LYS A 241 0.06 -0.40 -1.15
C LYS A 241 0.39 -0.78 0.29
N MET A 242 1.35 -0.07 0.88
CA MET A 242 1.76 -0.23 2.27
C MET A 242 1.42 1.01 3.08
N ARG A 243 1.03 0.80 4.32
CA ARG A 243 0.69 1.84 5.29
C ARG A 243 1.44 1.62 6.59
N ALA A 244 1.92 2.70 7.20
CA ALA A 244 2.57 2.67 8.51
C ALA A 244 1.66 2.05 9.58
N SER A 245 2.24 1.30 10.51
CA SER A 245 1.53 0.87 11.71
C SER A 245 1.67 1.93 12.80
N TYR A 246 0.60 2.13 13.56
CA TYR A 246 0.59 3.07 14.67
C TYR A 246 -0.30 2.56 15.81
N ILE A 247 0.00 3.01 17.02
CA ILE A 247 -0.81 2.81 18.22
C ILE A 247 -1.20 4.17 18.81
N LYS A 248 -2.20 4.16 19.68
CA LYS A 248 -2.60 5.33 20.49
C LYS A 248 -2.15 5.06 21.92
N GLU A 249 -1.24 5.88 22.41
CA GLU A 249 -0.63 5.76 23.72
C GLU A 249 -0.75 7.10 24.46
N ASP A 250 -1.38 7.14 25.63
CA ASP A 250 -1.56 8.34 26.47
C ASP A 250 -2.11 9.59 25.77
N GLY A 251 -2.93 9.39 24.71
CA GLY A 251 -3.48 10.50 23.91
C GLY A 251 -2.58 10.97 22.77
N GLU A 252 -1.41 10.37 22.61
CA GLU A 252 -0.46 10.58 21.52
C GLU A 252 -0.61 9.47 20.45
N ILE A 253 -0.13 9.74 19.25
CA ILE A 253 -0.06 8.75 18.16
C ILE A 253 1.39 8.34 18.01
N VAL A 254 1.67 7.07 18.22
CA VAL A 254 3.03 6.50 18.10
C VAL A 254 3.10 5.63 16.85
N ILE A 255 3.93 6.01 15.90
CA ILE A 255 4.20 5.22 14.69
C ILE A 255 5.31 4.22 15.02
N GLU A 256 5.01 2.91 14.89
CA GLU A 256 5.92 1.81 15.23
C GLU A 256 6.61 1.19 14.03
N ALA A 257 6.02 1.31 12.84
CA ALA A 257 6.65 0.84 11.61
C ALA A 257 6.27 1.72 10.42
N LEU A 258 7.23 1.90 9.53
CA LEU A 258 7.09 2.66 8.27
C LEU A 258 6.97 1.72 7.07
N PRO A 259 6.36 2.17 5.97
CA PRO A 259 6.43 1.47 4.70
C PRO A 259 7.87 1.19 4.27
N TYR A 260 8.10 0.09 3.57
CA TYR A 260 9.43 -0.34 3.13
C TYR A 260 10.22 0.78 2.44
N GLN A 261 11.52 0.89 2.71
CA GLN A 261 12.40 1.96 2.16
C GLN A 261 11.85 3.38 2.38
N THR A 262 11.22 3.63 3.51
CA THR A 262 10.78 4.96 3.92
C THR A 262 11.57 5.40 5.12
N SER A 263 12.24 6.55 5.02
CA SER A 263 13.02 7.14 6.11
C SER A 263 12.11 7.86 7.11
N GLY A 264 12.31 7.62 8.41
CA GLY A 264 11.63 8.34 9.50
C GLY A 264 11.90 9.84 9.44
N ALA A 265 13.14 10.24 9.22
CA ALA A 265 13.52 11.64 9.07
C ALA A 265 12.77 12.34 7.92
N LYS A 266 12.53 11.65 6.79
CA LYS A 266 11.75 12.19 5.68
C LYS A 266 10.29 12.41 6.06
N VAL A 267 9.67 11.45 6.73
CA VAL A 267 8.28 11.55 7.20
C VAL A 267 8.13 12.70 8.19
N ILE A 268 9.03 12.80 9.17
CA ILE A 268 9.09 13.91 10.13
C ILE A 268 9.19 15.25 9.40
N ALA A 269 10.08 15.36 8.42
CA ALA A 269 10.24 16.59 7.63
C ALA A 269 8.97 16.96 6.82
N GLN A 270 8.25 15.98 6.30
CA GLN A 270 6.98 16.19 5.59
C GLN A 270 5.90 16.72 6.54
N ILE A 271 5.74 16.11 7.73
CA ILE A 271 4.76 16.52 8.75
C ILE A 271 5.13 17.92 9.28
N ALA A 272 6.38 18.15 9.67
CA ALA A 272 6.86 19.44 10.15
C ALA A 272 6.68 20.57 9.12
N THR A 273 6.81 20.25 7.83
CA THR A 273 6.56 21.22 6.75
C THR A 273 5.08 21.61 6.69
N GLN A 274 4.17 20.67 6.86
CA GLN A 274 2.73 20.95 6.92
C GLN A 274 2.38 21.77 8.17
N MET A 275 2.99 21.48 9.34
CA MET A 275 2.81 22.26 10.58
C MET A 275 3.26 23.72 10.38
N ARG A 276 4.47 23.94 9.84
CA ARG A 276 5.01 25.28 9.55
C ARG A 276 4.14 26.07 8.57
N ASN A 277 3.59 25.41 7.58
CA ASN A 277 2.69 26.00 6.59
C ASN A 277 1.26 26.18 7.11
N LYS A 278 1.00 25.89 8.41
CA LYS A 278 -0.33 25.94 9.05
C LYS A 278 -1.39 25.06 8.37
N LYS A 279 -0.97 24.03 7.63
CA LYS A 279 -1.83 23.04 6.99
C LYS A 279 -2.16 21.87 7.91
N LEU A 280 -1.58 21.82 9.10
CA LEU A 280 -1.81 20.77 10.09
C LEU A 280 -1.96 21.37 11.51
N PRO A 281 -3.02 22.17 11.74
CA PRO A 281 -3.20 22.87 13.01
C PRO A 281 -3.62 21.95 14.17
N LEU A 282 -3.94 20.70 13.88
CA LEU A 282 -4.39 19.69 14.85
C LEU A 282 -3.21 19.01 15.57
N VAL A 283 -1.98 19.15 15.09
CA VAL A 283 -0.76 18.64 15.71
C VAL A 283 -0.06 19.75 16.48
N ASP A 284 0.33 19.48 17.72
CA ASP A 284 1.05 20.41 18.59
C ASP A 284 2.56 20.20 18.51
N ASP A 285 3.00 18.94 18.61
CA ASP A 285 4.41 18.58 18.61
C ASP A 285 4.67 17.27 17.82
N LEU A 286 5.93 17.09 17.42
CA LEU A 286 6.40 15.93 16.68
C LEU A 286 7.78 15.54 17.19
N ARG A 287 7.93 14.32 17.71
CA ARG A 287 9.18 13.84 18.31
C ARG A 287 9.66 12.56 17.61
N ASP A 288 10.96 12.42 17.48
CA ASP A 288 11.61 11.17 17.11
C ASP A 288 12.20 10.54 18.38
N GLU A 289 11.61 9.42 18.77
CA GLU A 289 12.02 8.64 19.94
C GLU A 289 12.60 7.28 19.51
N SER A 290 13.00 7.14 18.25
CA SER A 290 13.60 5.92 17.72
C SER A 290 14.95 5.65 18.38
N ASP A 291 15.17 4.40 18.78
CA ASP A 291 16.39 3.90 19.38
C ASP A 291 16.76 2.50 18.87
N HIS A 292 17.73 1.83 19.50
CA HIS A 292 18.17 0.49 19.09
C HIS A 292 17.17 -0.61 19.47
N GLU A 293 16.30 -0.41 20.45
CA GLU A 293 15.24 -1.34 20.85
C GLU A 293 13.98 -1.11 20.01
N ASN A 294 13.68 0.15 19.73
CA ASN A 294 12.57 0.60 18.91
C ASN A 294 13.09 1.38 17.68
N PRO A 295 13.53 0.70 16.62
CA PRO A 295 14.14 1.33 15.46
C PRO A 295 13.24 2.32 14.71
N THR A 296 11.95 2.30 14.99
CA THR A 296 10.96 3.27 14.52
C THR A 296 10.02 3.60 15.66
N ARG A 297 10.14 4.80 16.23
CA ARG A 297 9.21 5.35 17.22
C ARG A 297 9.05 6.85 16.97
N ILE A 298 8.09 7.20 16.13
CA ILE A 298 7.78 8.61 15.82
C ILE A 298 6.50 8.97 16.55
N VAL A 299 6.58 9.95 17.45
CA VAL A 299 5.46 10.38 18.29
C VAL A 299 4.87 11.67 17.74
N ILE A 300 3.57 11.63 17.46
CA ILE A 300 2.77 12.77 17.01
C ILE A 300 1.86 13.17 18.16
N VAL A 301 2.02 14.40 18.67
CA VAL A 301 1.23 14.94 19.77
C VAL A 301 0.06 15.75 19.24
N PRO A 302 -1.20 15.29 19.37
CA PRO A 302 -2.36 16.08 19.00
C PRO A 302 -2.50 17.31 19.92
N ARG A 303 -2.96 18.43 19.37
CA ARG A 303 -3.16 19.69 20.12
C ARG A 303 -4.11 19.56 21.29
N SER A 304 -5.01 18.62 21.30
CA SER A 304 -5.93 18.33 22.39
C SER A 304 -6.51 16.92 22.27
N ASN A 305 -6.96 16.37 23.39
CA ASN A 305 -7.62 15.05 23.46
C ASN A 305 -8.96 14.97 22.68
N ARG A 306 -9.43 16.10 22.09
CA ARG A 306 -10.63 16.17 21.25
C ARG A 306 -10.35 15.97 19.77
N VAL A 307 -9.08 15.89 19.39
CA VAL A 307 -8.68 15.62 18.01
C VAL A 307 -9.03 14.18 17.68
N ASP A 308 -9.71 13.97 16.55
CA ASP A 308 -9.95 12.64 16.01
C ASP A 308 -8.65 12.14 15.40
N CYS A 309 -7.97 11.25 16.13
CA CYS A 309 -6.69 10.68 15.73
C CYS A 309 -6.80 9.83 14.44
N ASP A 310 -7.93 9.18 14.19
CA ASP A 310 -8.11 8.35 13.01
C ASP A 310 -8.26 9.23 11.76
N GLN A 311 -9.02 10.31 11.85
CA GLN A 311 -9.12 11.30 10.79
C GLN A 311 -7.77 12.00 10.52
N LEU A 312 -7.03 12.31 11.58
CA LEU A 312 -5.68 12.88 11.45
C LEU A 312 -4.76 11.92 10.72
N MET A 313 -4.78 10.62 11.06
CA MET A 313 -3.97 9.62 10.40
C MET A 313 -4.38 9.42 8.94
N LEU A 314 -5.68 9.45 8.60
CA LEU A 314 -6.14 9.39 7.21
C LEU A 314 -5.59 10.56 6.37
N HIS A 315 -5.54 11.76 6.95
CA HIS A 315 -4.90 12.90 6.29
C HIS A 315 -3.40 12.70 6.10
N LEU A 316 -2.69 12.24 7.12
CA LEU A 316 -1.26 11.99 7.07
C LEU A 316 -0.92 10.87 6.07
N PHE A 317 -1.71 9.81 5.97
CA PHE A 317 -1.58 8.79 4.94
C PHE A 317 -1.74 9.35 3.52
N ALA A 318 -2.65 10.30 3.31
CA ALA A 318 -2.87 10.92 2.01
C ALA A 318 -1.78 11.94 1.60
N THR A 319 -1.05 12.50 2.58
CA THR A 319 -0.18 13.67 2.35
C THR A 319 1.28 13.44 2.66
N THR A 320 1.66 12.27 3.15
CA THR A 320 3.03 11.90 3.51
C THR A 320 3.37 10.49 3.05
N ASP A 321 4.65 10.10 3.19
CA ASP A 321 5.12 8.75 2.88
C ASP A 321 4.71 7.69 3.95
N LEU A 322 3.80 8.02 4.88
CA LEU A 322 3.18 7.05 5.79
C LEU A 322 2.27 6.03 5.07
N GLU A 323 1.80 6.35 3.89
CA GLU A 323 1.24 5.40 2.93
C GLU A 323 1.97 5.52 1.61
N LYS A 324 2.37 4.38 1.02
CA LYS A 324 3.17 4.36 -0.19
C LYS A 324 2.80 3.18 -1.09
N ASN A 325 2.77 3.43 -2.39
CA ASN A 325 2.60 2.40 -3.41
C ASN A 325 3.96 1.92 -3.91
N TYR A 326 4.15 0.61 -3.92
CA TYR A 326 5.31 -0.05 -4.51
C TYR A 326 4.92 -0.69 -5.82
N ARG A 327 5.57 -0.27 -6.88
CA ARG A 327 5.40 -0.90 -8.18
C ARG A 327 5.91 -2.35 -8.12
N VAL A 328 5.21 -3.25 -8.78
CA VAL A 328 5.61 -4.64 -8.96
C VAL A 328 5.75 -4.90 -10.45
N ASN A 329 6.90 -5.46 -10.82
CA ASN A 329 7.22 -5.92 -12.17
C ASN A 329 8.11 -7.16 -12.05
N MET A 330 7.51 -8.33 -12.20
CA MET A 330 8.15 -9.63 -11.98
C MET A 330 8.99 -10.06 -13.20
N ASN A 331 9.87 -9.18 -13.67
CA ASN A 331 10.73 -9.40 -14.81
C ASN A 331 12.04 -10.09 -14.39
N VAL A 332 12.34 -11.24 -14.98
CA VAL A 332 13.47 -12.10 -14.60
C VAL A 332 14.08 -12.75 -15.81
N ILE A 333 15.34 -13.18 -15.70
CA ILE A 333 15.98 -14.05 -16.68
C ILE A 333 15.53 -15.48 -16.39
N GLY A 334 14.82 -16.08 -17.35
CA GLY A 334 14.35 -17.47 -17.26
C GLY A 334 15.44 -18.50 -17.44
N LEU A 335 15.07 -19.80 -17.33
CA LEU A 335 15.96 -20.93 -17.61
C LEU A 335 16.40 -20.97 -19.08
N ASP A 336 15.64 -20.37 -19.97
CA ASP A 336 15.96 -20.20 -21.39
C ASP A 336 16.93 -19.06 -21.68
N GLY A 337 17.42 -18.36 -20.65
CA GLY A 337 18.31 -17.21 -20.75
C GLY A 337 17.66 -15.92 -21.23
N LYS A 338 16.33 -15.85 -21.34
CA LYS A 338 15.60 -14.68 -21.85
C LYS A 338 14.95 -13.89 -20.74
N PRO A 339 14.96 -12.54 -20.81
CA PRO A 339 14.20 -11.68 -19.89
C PRO A 339 12.70 -11.77 -20.20
N GLN A 340 11.91 -12.05 -19.18
CA GLN A 340 10.45 -12.18 -19.28
C GLN A 340 9.77 -11.75 -17.99
N VAL A 341 8.62 -11.11 -18.11
CA VAL A 341 7.73 -10.94 -16.97
C VAL A 341 6.96 -12.24 -16.74
N LYS A 342 7.05 -12.77 -15.53
CA LYS A 342 6.48 -14.06 -15.19
C LYS A 342 5.41 -13.93 -14.10
N PRO A 343 4.17 -14.40 -14.35
CA PRO A 343 3.19 -14.61 -13.30
C PRO A 343 3.69 -15.54 -12.19
N LEU A 344 3.06 -15.50 -11.02
CA LEU A 344 3.51 -16.23 -9.83
C LEU A 344 3.61 -17.75 -10.08
N ILE A 345 2.57 -18.37 -10.63
CA ILE A 345 2.56 -19.83 -10.85
C ILE A 345 3.63 -20.27 -11.86
N PRO A 346 3.75 -19.67 -13.06
CA PRO A 346 4.85 -19.94 -13.96
C PRO A 346 6.24 -19.79 -13.33
N LEU A 347 6.45 -18.71 -12.56
CA LEU A 347 7.72 -18.44 -11.88
C LEU A 347 8.06 -19.53 -10.87
N LEU A 348 7.13 -19.94 -10.02
CA LEU A 348 7.34 -21.04 -9.05
C LEU A 348 7.57 -22.38 -9.75
N LYS A 349 6.84 -22.70 -10.81
CA LYS A 349 7.02 -23.93 -11.58
C LYS A 349 8.40 -23.99 -12.25
N GLU A 350 8.87 -22.88 -12.79
CA GLU A 350 10.19 -22.79 -13.42
C GLU A 350 11.31 -22.91 -12.39
N TRP A 351 11.14 -22.29 -11.21
CA TRP A 351 12.07 -22.50 -10.10
C TRP A 351 12.10 -23.97 -9.64
N LEU A 352 10.94 -24.62 -9.53
CA LEU A 352 10.85 -26.06 -9.21
C LEU A 352 11.54 -26.93 -10.25
N GLN A 353 11.45 -26.57 -11.54
CA GLN A 353 12.18 -27.23 -12.60
C GLN A 353 13.70 -27.08 -12.43
N PHE A 354 14.15 -25.86 -12.13
CA PHE A 354 15.56 -25.61 -11.79
C PHE A 354 16.01 -26.46 -10.58
N ARG A 355 15.26 -26.45 -9.48
CA ARG A 355 15.60 -27.24 -8.29
C ARG A 355 15.63 -28.73 -8.58
N MET A 356 14.71 -29.24 -9.37
CA MET A 356 14.71 -30.64 -9.82
C MET A 356 16.02 -30.97 -10.57
N GLN A 357 16.44 -30.13 -11.50
CA GLN A 357 17.66 -30.33 -12.24
C GLN A 357 18.91 -30.30 -11.34
N VAL A 358 18.97 -29.36 -10.38
CA VAL A 358 20.04 -29.30 -9.37
C VAL A 358 20.12 -30.60 -8.57
N VAL A 359 18.99 -31.12 -8.10
CA VAL A 359 18.93 -32.38 -7.34
C VAL A 359 19.37 -33.55 -8.19
N VAL A 360 18.91 -33.65 -9.44
CA VAL A 360 19.33 -34.70 -10.37
C VAL A 360 20.83 -34.64 -10.62
N ASN A 361 21.41 -33.47 -10.86
CA ASN A 361 22.83 -33.30 -11.05
C ASN A 361 23.63 -33.72 -9.79
N ARG A 362 23.18 -33.35 -8.61
CA ARG A 362 23.75 -33.73 -7.32
C ARG A 362 23.75 -35.24 -7.14
N LEU A 363 22.62 -35.90 -7.37
CA LEU A 363 22.48 -37.34 -7.24
C LEU A 363 23.34 -38.08 -8.26
N ASN A 364 23.41 -37.63 -9.52
CA ASN A 364 24.30 -38.22 -10.54
C ASN A 364 25.78 -38.05 -10.17
N SER A 365 26.16 -36.86 -9.70
CA SER A 365 27.55 -36.64 -9.25
C SER A 365 27.93 -37.55 -8.08
N ARG A 366 27.00 -37.76 -7.15
CA ARG A 366 27.20 -38.69 -6.02
C ARG A 366 27.26 -40.13 -6.51
N LEU A 367 26.36 -40.53 -7.39
CA LEU A 367 26.33 -41.86 -8.00
C LEU A 367 27.63 -42.19 -8.71
N ASN A 368 28.17 -41.29 -9.53
CA ASN A 368 29.44 -41.47 -10.20
C ASN A 368 30.60 -41.70 -9.19
N LYS A 369 30.68 -40.88 -8.14
CA LYS A 369 31.66 -41.04 -7.07
C LYS A 369 31.56 -42.39 -6.36
N ILE A 370 30.32 -42.87 -6.14
CA ILE A 370 30.05 -44.18 -5.56
C ILE A 370 30.53 -45.29 -6.50
N LEU A 371 30.18 -45.21 -7.78
CA LEU A 371 30.61 -46.20 -8.81
C LEU A 371 32.12 -46.27 -8.92
N ASP A 372 32.79 -45.10 -8.97
CA ASP A 372 34.25 -45.03 -9.02
C ASP A 372 34.88 -45.68 -7.76
N ARG A 373 34.30 -45.43 -6.60
CA ARG A 373 34.79 -46.00 -5.33
C ARG A 373 34.49 -47.50 -5.22
N LEU A 374 33.30 -47.96 -5.59
CA LEU A 374 32.96 -49.39 -5.65
C LEU A 374 33.86 -50.13 -6.57
N HIS A 375 34.19 -49.59 -7.77
CA HIS A 375 35.11 -50.18 -8.72
C HIS A 375 36.51 -50.39 -8.12
N ILE A 376 37.00 -49.41 -7.35
CA ILE A 376 38.29 -49.57 -6.64
C ILE A 376 38.17 -50.64 -5.53
N LEU A 377 37.10 -50.66 -4.74
CA LEU A 377 36.89 -51.60 -3.67
C LEU A 377 36.78 -53.04 -4.15
N GLU A 378 36.13 -53.27 -5.33
CA GLU A 378 36.06 -54.59 -5.96
C GLU A 378 37.46 -55.10 -6.30
N GLY A 379 38.32 -54.26 -6.89
CA GLY A 379 39.72 -54.62 -7.16
C GLY A 379 40.51 -54.96 -5.90
N LEU A 380 40.31 -54.17 -4.84
CA LEU A 380 40.95 -54.41 -3.55
C LEU A 380 40.47 -55.74 -2.93
N LEU A 381 39.20 -56.09 -3.01
CA LEU A 381 38.67 -57.37 -2.51
C LEU A 381 39.26 -58.55 -3.28
N VAL A 382 39.45 -58.45 -4.62
CA VAL A 382 40.16 -59.47 -5.40
C VAL A 382 41.57 -59.66 -4.89
N ALA A 383 42.30 -58.55 -4.57
CA ALA A 383 43.65 -58.61 -4.03
C ALA A 383 43.71 -59.27 -2.65
N TYR A 384 42.73 -58.95 -1.76
CA TYR A 384 42.66 -59.57 -0.42
C TYR A 384 42.37 -61.07 -0.46
N LEU A 385 41.51 -61.52 -1.39
CA LEU A 385 41.18 -62.94 -1.57
C LEU A 385 42.37 -63.72 -2.12
N ASN A 386 43.33 -63.06 -2.80
CA ASN A 386 44.47 -63.68 -3.44
C ASN A 386 45.78 -63.01 -3.00
N ILE A 387 45.92 -62.67 -1.75
CA ILE A 387 46.98 -61.80 -1.22
C ILE A 387 48.38 -62.37 -1.46
N ASP A 388 48.55 -63.67 -1.25
CA ASP A 388 49.89 -64.35 -1.45
C ASP A 388 50.36 -64.32 -2.92
N GLU A 389 49.37 -64.47 -3.85
CA GLU A 389 49.71 -64.43 -5.29
C GLU A 389 49.99 -62.97 -5.74
N VAL A 390 49.24 -61.99 -5.22
CA VAL A 390 49.54 -60.57 -5.47
C VAL A 390 50.91 -60.18 -4.97
N ILE A 391 51.34 -60.62 -3.76
CA ILE A 391 52.63 -60.34 -3.22
C ILE A 391 53.71 -61.06 -4.04
N ALA A 392 53.45 -62.27 -4.47
CA ALA A 392 54.42 -63.01 -5.35
C ALA A 392 54.66 -62.28 -6.64
N ILE A 393 53.60 -61.82 -7.34
CA ILE A 393 53.72 -61.06 -8.59
C ILE A 393 54.47 -59.72 -8.35
N ILE A 394 54.17 -58.99 -7.30
CA ILE A 394 54.83 -57.70 -7.02
C ILE A 394 56.30 -57.89 -6.74
N ARG A 395 56.72 -59.02 -6.18
CA ARG A 395 58.15 -59.34 -5.89
C ARG A 395 58.97 -59.94 -7.05
N SER A 396 58.30 -60.65 -7.95
CA SER A 396 58.96 -61.36 -9.03
C SER A 396 58.98 -60.58 -10.34
N GLU A 397 58.11 -59.69 -10.59
CA GLU A 397 57.95 -59.00 -11.88
C GLU A 397 58.53 -57.58 -11.87
N GLU A 398 59.28 -57.22 -12.90
CA GLU A 398 59.75 -55.83 -13.08
C GLU A 398 58.61 -54.83 -13.34
N LYS A 399 57.52 -55.29 -13.94
CA LYS A 399 56.34 -54.53 -14.26
C LYS A 399 55.10 -55.28 -13.76
N PRO A 400 54.75 -55.21 -12.43
CA PRO A 400 53.69 -55.98 -11.86
C PRO A 400 52.33 -55.61 -12.35
N LYS A 401 52.08 -54.33 -12.69
CA LYS A 401 50.75 -53.80 -13.09
C LYS A 401 50.09 -54.54 -14.26
N PRO A 402 50.76 -54.73 -15.42
CA PRO A 402 50.18 -55.51 -16.53
C PRO A 402 49.91 -56.98 -16.20
N VAL A 403 50.71 -57.57 -15.32
CA VAL A 403 50.57 -58.98 -14.89
C VAL A 403 49.34 -59.10 -14.00
N LEU A 404 49.16 -58.20 -13.01
CA LEU A 404 47.97 -58.15 -12.17
C LEU A 404 46.67 -57.98 -12.97
N ILE A 405 46.68 -57.07 -13.96
CA ILE A 405 45.54 -56.85 -14.86
C ILE A 405 45.19 -58.17 -15.60
N LYS A 406 46.14 -58.82 -16.17
CA LYS A 406 45.97 -60.07 -16.96
C LYS A 406 45.50 -61.23 -16.06
N GLN A 407 46.17 -61.41 -14.90
CA GLN A 407 45.93 -62.54 -14.02
C GLN A 407 44.53 -62.44 -13.33
N PHE A 408 44.21 -61.31 -12.75
CA PHE A 408 42.96 -61.11 -11.99
C PHE A 408 41.83 -60.51 -12.81
N LYS A 409 42.05 -60.21 -14.08
CA LYS A 409 41.06 -59.56 -15.01
C LYS A 409 40.52 -58.25 -14.41
N ILE A 410 41.38 -57.50 -13.75
CA ILE A 410 41.05 -56.21 -13.14
C ILE A 410 41.41 -55.04 -14.10
N SER A 411 40.81 -53.87 -13.86
CA SER A 411 41.11 -52.65 -14.61
C SER A 411 42.48 -52.07 -14.22
N GLU A 412 42.99 -51.16 -15.05
CA GLU A 412 44.21 -50.42 -14.76
C GLU A 412 44.11 -49.61 -13.46
N ILE A 413 42.94 -48.96 -13.21
CA ILE A 413 42.67 -48.20 -11.98
C ILE A 413 42.69 -49.13 -10.77
N GLN A 414 42.12 -50.32 -10.87
CA GLN A 414 42.09 -51.30 -9.77
C GLN A 414 43.52 -51.83 -9.52
N ALA A 415 44.30 -52.11 -10.56
CA ALA A 415 45.69 -52.57 -10.38
C ALA A 415 46.57 -51.48 -9.73
N GLU A 416 46.38 -50.20 -10.09
CA GLU A 416 47.08 -49.10 -9.44
C GLU A 416 46.71 -48.98 -7.97
N ALA A 417 45.44 -49.04 -7.66
CA ALA A 417 44.96 -49.00 -6.29
C ALA A 417 45.52 -50.16 -5.42
N ILE A 418 45.71 -51.36 -6.01
CA ILE A 418 46.36 -52.48 -5.34
C ILE A 418 47.84 -52.20 -5.08
N LEU A 419 48.55 -51.63 -6.04
CA LEU A 419 49.98 -51.32 -5.89
C LEU A 419 50.23 -50.17 -4.90
N GLU A 420 49.29 -49.24 -4.73
CA GLU A 420 49.33 -48.15 -3.74
C GLU A 420 48.97 -48.58 -2.33
N LEU A 421 48.52 -49.85 -2.07
CA LEU A 421 48.19 -50.35 -0.77
C LEU A 421 49.36 -50.24 0.22
N LYS A 422 49.11 -49.59 1.35
CA LYS A 422 50.08 -49.57 2.45
C LYS A 422 50.08 -50.91 3.15
N LEU A 423 51.26 -51.47 3.50
CA LEU A 423 51.40 -52.78 4.16
C LEU A 423 50.52 -52.94 5.42
N ARG A 424 50.30 -51.90 6.16
CA ARG A 424 49.39 -51.92 7.33
C ARG A 424 47.94 -52.23 6.97
N HIS A 425 47.53 -51.99 5.74
CA HIS A 425 46.14 -52.24 5.28
C HIS A 425 45.91 -53.68 4.85
N LEU A 426 46.96 -54.56 4.89
CA LEU A 426 46.82 -55.97 4.57
C LEU A 426 46.31 -56.80 5.78
N ALA A 427 46.00 -56.19 6.90
CA ALA A 427 45.46 -56.86 8.05
C ALA A 427 44.00 -57.33 7.82
N LYS A 428 43.63 -58.47 8.37
CA LYS A 428 42.28 -59.09 8.25
C LYS A 428 41.14 -58.11 8.68
N LEU A 429 41.42 -57.19 9.60
CA LEU A 429 40.49 -56.17 10.04
C LEU A 429 40.11 -55.16 8.92
N GLU A 430 41.05 -54.90 7.99
CA GLU A 430 40.79 -53.98 6.89
C GLU A 430 39.91 -54.62 5.78
N GLU A 431 40.00 -55.94 5.57
CA GLU A 431 39.08 -56.67 4.67
C GLU A 431 37.60 -56.49 5.13
N VAL A 432 37.34 -56.60 6.42
CA VAL A 432 36.00 -56.39 6.99
C VAL A 432 35.51 -54.96 6.77
N LYS A 433 36.40 -53.98 6.95
CA LYS A 433 36.06 -52.56 6.71
C LYS A 433 35.76 -52.31 5.22
N ILE A 434 36.56 -52.86 4.29
CA ILE A 434 36.34 -52.72 2.87
C ILE A 434 34.99 -53.33 2.45
N LYS A 435 34.65 -54.51 2.95
CA LYS A 435 33.37 -55.17 2.70
C LYS A 435 32.22 -54.29 3.24
N SER A 436 32.30 -53.77 4.49
CA SER A 436 31.31 -52.93 5.07
C SER A 436 31.12 -51.63 4.26
N GLU A 437 32.21 -51.00 3.86
CA GLU A 437 32.19 -49.79 2.98
C GLU A 437 31.52 -50.11 1.63
N ALA A 438 31.84 -51.23 1.01
CA ALA A 438 31.25 -51.66 -0.27
C ALA A 438 29.74 -51.90 -0.13
N ASP A 439 29.31 -52.58 0.96
CA ASP A 439 27.90 -52.86 1.21
C ASP A 439 27.10 -51.59 1.54
N GLU A 440 27.70 -50.61 2.20
CA GLU A 440 27.07 -49.32 2.48
C GLU A 440 26.93 -48.51 1.18
N LEU A 441 27.97 -48.41 0.37
CA LEU A 441 27.95 -47.73 -0.89
C LEU A 441 26.99 -48.38 -1.92
N GLU A 442 26.89 -49.72 -1.92
CA GLU A 442 25.97 -50.43 -2.80
C GLU A 442 24.50 -50.15 -2.41
N ARG A 443 24.18 -50.07 -1.10
CA ARG A 443 22.88 -49.65 -0.63
C ARG A 443 22.56 -48.20 -1.02
N GLU A 444 23.54 -47.33 -0.88
CA GLU A 444 23.39 -45.92 -1.28
C GLU A 444 23.19 -45.80 -2.80
N ARG A 445 23.96 -46.55 -3.62
CA ARG A 445 23.82 -46.65 -5.08
C ARG A 445 22.41 -47.01 -5.47
N GLN A 446 21.89 -48.12 -4.93
CA GLN A 446 20.53 -48.58 -5.20
C GLN A 446 19.47 -47.55 -4.80
N SER A 447 19.64 -46.89 -3.67
CA SER A 447 18.74 -45.82 -3.22
C SER A 447 18.73 -44.63 -4.19
N ILE A 448 19.91 -44.21 -4.69
CA ILE A 448 20.03 -43.10 -5.65
C ILE A 448 19.42 -43.47 -7.00
N GLU A 449 19.72 -44.66 -7.51
CA GLU A 449 19.18 -45.17 -8.78
C GLU A 449 17.66 -45.26 -8.71
N LEU A 450 17.12 -45.71 -7.56
CA LEU A 450 15.68 -45.76 -7.31
C LEU A 450 15.04 -44.37 -7.29
N LEU A 451 15.72 -43.35 -6.73
CA LEU A 451 15.25 -41.94 -6.77
C LEU A 451 15.27 -41.40 -8.20
N LEU A 452 16.33 -41.62 -8.94
CA LEU A 452 16.50 -41.14 -10.31
C LEU A 452 15.56 -41.81 -11.32
N SER A 453 15.11 -43.04 -11.02
CA SER A 453 14.20 -43.81 -11.90
C SER A 453 12.77 -43.23 -11.98
N SER A 454 12.35 -42.32 -11.10
CA SER A 454 10.99 -41.85 -11.03
C SER A 454 10.87 -40.38 -10.62
N GLU A 455 10.27 -39.58 -11.48
CA GLU A 455 9.98 -38.17 -11.20
C GLU A 455 9.13 -37.99 -9.94
N THR A 456 8.20 -38.87 -9.67
CA THR A 456 7.36 -38.83 -8.45
C THR A 456 8.19 -39.00 -7.18
N ARG A 457 9.21 -39.89 -7.22
CA ARG A 457 10.13 -40.07 -6.09
C ARG A 457 11.03 -38.86 -5.91
N LEU A 458 11.53 -38.27 -6.99
CA LEU A 458 12.29 -37.03 -6.93
C LEU A 458 11.47 -35.88 -6.35
N LYS A 459 10.23 -35.71 -6.76
CA LYS A 459 9.31 -34.71 -6.18
C LYS A 459 9.10 -34.94 -4.69
N THR A 460 8.94 -36.20 -4.27
CA THR A 460 8.79 -36.55 -2.86
C THR A 460 10.06 -36.26 -2.07
N TYR A 461 11.23 -36.52 -2.66
CA TYR A 461 12.54 -36.22 -2.08
C TYR A 461 12.73 -34.70 -1.90
N ILE A 462 12.46 -33.91 -2.92
CA ILE A 462 12.52 -32.44 -2.85
C ILE A 462 11.54 -31.89 -1.79
N LYS A 463 10.33 -32.43 -1.70
CA LYS A 463 9.39 -32.03 -0.63
C LYS A 463 9.93 -32.27 0.77
N LYS A 464 10.65 -33.36 0.99
CA LYS A 464 11.28 -33.60 2.29
C LYS A 464 12.37 -32.56 2.60
N GLU A 465 13.22 -32.23 1.63
CA GLU A 465 14.24 -31.18 1.78
C GLU A 465 13.59 -29.82 2.07
N LEU A 466 12.57 -29.44 1.34
CA LEU A 466 11.84 -28.18 1.55
C LEU A 466 11.20 -28.13 2.96
N ARG A 467 10.69 -29.24 3.49
CA ARG A 467 10.14 -29.29 4.86
C ARG A 467 11.22 -29.09 5.93
N VAL A 468 12.41 -29.67 5.74
CA VAL A 468 13.53 -29.43 6.65
C VAL A 468 13.93 -27.95 6.66
N ILE A 469 14.00 -27.32 5.50
CA ILE A 469 14.31 -25.89 5.40
C ILE A 469 13.23 -25.05 6.08
N LEU A 470 11.95 -25.43 5.92
CA LEU A 470 10.83 -24.75 6.55
C LEU A 470 10.90 -24.83 8.08
N GLU A 471 11.31 -25.96 8.63
CA GLU A 471 11.49 -26.15 10.09
C GLU A 471 12.69 -25.36 10.63
N GLU A 472 13.78 -25.27 9.86
CA GLU A 472 15.03 -24.60 10.30
C GLU A 472 15.00 -23.08 10.11
N PHE A 473 14.45 -22.59 9.00
CA PHE A 473 14.51 -21.17 8.62
C PHE A 473 13.15 -20.47 8.62
N GLY A 474 12.07 -21.20 8.89
CA GLY A 474 10.71 -20.63 8.86
C GLY A 474 10.49 -19.59 9.95
N ASP A 475 9.95 -18.44 9.57
CA ASP A 475 9.61 -17.35 10.47
C ASP A 475 8.21 -16.80 10.21
N LYS A 476 7.68 -16.05 11.17
CA LYS A 476 6.36 -15.44 11.04
C LYS A 476 6.39 -14.28 10.03
N ARG A 477 5.26 -14.08 9.36
CA ARG A 477 5.01 -12.89 8.52
C ARG A 477 5.23 -11.61 9.34
N ARG A 478 5.93 -10.65 8.77
CA ARG A 478 6.15 -9.31 9.36
C ARG A 478 5.04 -8.34 8.99
N CYS A 479 4.70 -8.24 7.69
CA CYS A 479 3.65 -7.36 7.22
C CYS A 479 2.27 -7.98 7.42
N GLN A 480 1.41 -7.36 8.25
CA GLN A 480 0.02 -7.76 8.38
C GLN A 480 -0.78 -7.29 7.16
N ILE A 481 -1.73 -8.13 6.72
CA ILE A 481 -2.65 -7.79 5.63
C ILE A 481 -3.94 -7.28 6.28
N VAL A 482 -4.34 -6.06 5.95
CA VAL A 482 -5.55 -5.44 6.47
C VAL A 482 -6.53 -5.21 5.33
N SER A 483 -7.65 -5.94 5.37
CA SER A 483 -8.80 -5.73 4.46
C SER A 483 -9.72 -4.63 5.01
N ASP A 484 -10.52 -4.03 4.14
CA ASP A 484 -11.55 -3.02 4.48
C ASP A 484 -11.01 -1.74 5.14
N VAL A 485 -9.85 -1.29 4.68
CA VAL A 485 -9.24 -0.06 5.18
C VAL A 485 -9.91 1.16 4.57
N VAL A 486 -10.27 2.14 5.42
CA VAL A 486 -10.74 3.44 4.96
C VAL A 486 -9.68 4.10 4.07
N SER A 487 -10.09 4.58 2.90
CA SER A 487 -9.19 5.25 1.97
C SER A 487 -8.54 6.48 2.61
N ALA A 488 -7.25 6.66 2.36
CA ALA A 488 -6.53 7.86 2.81
C ALA A 488 -7.16 9.10 2.17
N GLN A 489 -7.53 10.09 2.99
CA GLN A 489 -8.23 11.30 2.56
C GLN A 489 -7.58 12.54 3.17
N ALA A 490 -7.10 13.45 2.32
CA ALA A 490 -6.57 14.72 2.78
C ALA A 490 -7.68 15.60 3.36
N PHE A 491 -7.38 16.34 4.42
CA PHE A 491 -8.29 17.33 4.97
C PHE A 491 -8.70 18.37 3.91
N SER A 492 -9.97 18.69 3.88
CA SER A 492 -10.44 19.91 3.23
C SER A 492 -10.10 21.14 4.10
N ASP A 493 -10.11 22.33 3.52
CA ASP A 493 -9.91 23.58 4.28
C ASP A 493 -10.89 23.72 5.46
N GLN A 494 -12.04 23.05 5.40
CA GLN A 494 -13.08 23.06 6.42
C GLN A 494 -12.73 22.14 7.61
N ASP A 495 -12.09 21.00 7.35
CA ASP A 495 -11.72 20.02 8.39
C ASP A 495 -10.57 20.52 9.27
N MET A 496 -9.79 21.48 8.78
CA MET A 496 -8.66 22.08 9.51
C MET A 496 -9.10 23.11 10.56
N ILE A 497 -10.38 23.52 10.57
CA ILE A 497 -10.90 24.54 11.49
C ILE A 497 -11.47 23.84 12.73
N PRO A 498 -11.09 24.26 13.96
CA PRO A 498 -11.66 23.71 15.18
C PRO A 498 -13.20 23.84 15.16
N ALA A 499 -13.90 22.75 15.37
CA ALA A 499 -15.35 22.71 15.34
C ALA A 499 -15.95 23.27 16.63
N GLU A 500 -15.97 24.59 16.79
CA GLU A 500 -16.63 25.29 17.89
C GLU A 500 -18.12 25.55 17.55
N ASN A 501 -19.00 25.52 18.56
CA ASN A 501 -20.40 25.95 18.39
C ASN A 501 -20.45 27.45 18.12
N VAL A 502 -21.14 27.85 17.07
CA VAL A 502 -21.30 29.24 16.68
C VAL A 502 -22.75 29.54 16.30
N THR A 503 -23.19 30.77 16.58
CA THR A 503 -24.47 31.34 16.10
C THR A 503 -24.11 32.43 15.11
N VAL A 504 -24.48 32.25 13.85
CA VAL A 504 -24.35 33.31 12.84
C VAL A 504 -25.61 34.12 12.77
N VAL A 505 -25.45 35.44 12.84
CA VAL A 505 -26.55 36.38 12.93
C VAL A 505 -26.62 37.29 11.72
N LEU A 506 -27.77 37.43 11.09
CA LEU A 506 -28.06 38.30 9.95
C LEU A 506 -28.96 39.43 10.42
N SER A 507 -28.65 40.67 10.04
CA SER A 507 -29.48 41.86 10.33
C SER A 507 -30.41 42.21 9.16
N GLU A 508 -31.41 43.05 9.39
CA GLU A 508 -32.36 43.52 8.38
C GLU A 508 -31.70 44.25 7.20
N LYS A 509 -30.55 44.93 7.43
CA LYS A 509 -29.77 45.60 6.38
C LYS A 509 -28.67 44.73 5.79
N GLY A 510 -28.71 43.41 6.02
CA GLY A 510 -27.77 42.46 5.41
C GLY A 510 -26.37 42.50 6.02
N TRP A 511 -26.24 42.89 7.30
CA TRP A 511 -24.99 42.75 8.04
C TRP A 511 -24.91 41.38 8.71
N VAL A 512 -23.72 40.79 8.75
CA VAL A 512 -23.48 39.47 9.32
C VAL A 512 -22.40 39.50 10.39
N LYS A 513 -22.57 38.67 11.40
CA LYS A 513 -21.61 38.41 12.49
C LYS A 513 -21.77 37.01 13.06
N ALA A 514 -20.69 36.47 13.64
CA ALA A 514 -20.71 35.16 14.29
C ALA A 514 -20.37 35.27 15.77
N ALA A 515 -21.21 34.70 16.60
CA ALA A 515 -21.07 34.65 18.05
C ALA A 515 -20.71 33.25 18.50
N LYS A 516 -19.87 33.11 19.55
CA LYS A 516 -19.48 31.78 20.09
C LYS A 516 -20.65 31.24 20.96
N GLY A 517 -20.97 29.96 20.75
CA GLY A 517 -22.01 29.23 21.49
C GLY A 517 -23.37 29.29 20.80
N HIS A 518 -24.33 28.54 21.35
CA HIS A 518 -25.70 28.44 20.85
C HIS A 518 -26.75 29.11 21.78
N GLU A 519 -26.35 29.41 23.01
CA GLU A 519 -27.23 30.02 24.02
C GLU A 519 -26.99 31.53 24.09
N ILE A 520 -27.33 32.22 23.01
CA ILE A 520 -27.10 33.64 22.85
C ILE A 520 -28.43 34.27 22.44
N ASP A 521 -28.79 35.36 23.13
CA ASP A 521 -29.89 36.23 22.68
C ASP A 521 -29.39 37.08 21.51
N SER A 522 -29.67 36.60 20.29
CA SER A 522 -29.26 37.29 19.08
C SER A 522 -29.91 38.67 18.91
N SER A 523 -31.08 38.89 19.50
CA SER A 523 -31.78 40.18 19.45
C SER A 523 -31.15 41.28 20.34
N ALA A 524 -30.45 40.87 21.40
CA ALA A 524 -29.79 41.77 22.34
C ALA A 524 -28.37 42.17 21.88
N LEU A 525 -27.86 41.64 20.75
CA LEU A 525 -26.53 42.00 20.22
C LEU A 525 -26.49 43.43 19.67
N ASN A 526 -25.28 44.02 19.62
CA ASN A 526 -25.05 45.35 19.07
C ASN A 526 -25.27 45.40 17.55
N TYR A 527 -26.27 46.18 17.10
CA TYR A 527 -26.53 46.46 15.69
C TYR A 527 -26.13 47.89 15.32
N LYS A 528 -25.90 48.14 14.02
CA LYS A 528 -25.65 49.49 13.52
C LYS A 528 -26.89 50.36 13.75
N SER A 529 -26.71 51.65 13.95
CA SER A 529 -27.84 52.59 14.14
C SER A 529 -28.84 52.47 12.99
N GLY A 530 -30.09 52.22 13.35
CA GLY A 530 -31.20 52.03 12.41
C GLY A 530 -31.21 50.67 11.70
N ASP A 531 -30.50 49.66 12.23
CA ASP A 531 -30.54 48.25 11.82
C ASP A 531 -31.04 47.39 12.97
N ALA A 532 -31.59 46.21 12.70
CA ALA A 532 -32.17 45.31 13.69
C ALA A 532 -31.87 43.86 13.36
N PHE A 533 -32.12 42.97 14.31
CA PHE A 533 -32.08 41.53 14.14
C PHE A 533 -33.07 41.06 13.07
N LEU A 534 -32.62 40.26 12.11
CA LEU A 534 -33.48 39.61 11.13
C LEU A 534 -33.64 38.13 11.41
N LYS A 535 -32.51 37.39 11.50
CA LYS A 535 -32.49 35.94 11.76
C LYS A 535 -31.14 35.48 12.22
N ASP A 536 -31.11 34.36 12.90
CA ASP A 536 -29.88 33.65 13.24
C ASP A 536 -29.91 32.19 12.80
N ALA A 537 -28.71 31.57 12.73
CA ALA A 537 -28.54 30.16 12.44
C ALA A 537 -27.46 29.58 13.35
N LYS A 538 -27.80 28.50 14.05
CA LYS A 538 -26.90 27.77 14.94
C LYS A 538 -26.17 26.68 14.16
N GLY A 539 -24.86 26.54 14.36
CA GLY A 539 -24.04 25.55 13.68
C GLY A 539 -22.66 25.46 14.28
N ARG A 540 -21.71 24.91 13.51
CA ARG A 540 -20.29 24.81 13.88
C ARG A 540 -19.43 25.75 13.06
N SER A 541 -18.34 26.24 13.64
CA SER A 541 -17.39 27.19 13.02
C SER A 541 -16.78 26.67 11.70
N ASN A 542 -16.61 25.36 11.56
CA ASN A 542 -16.07 24.68 10.37
C ASN A 542 -17.12 24.34 9.31
N LYS A 543 -18.40 24.74 9.50
CA LYS A 543 -19.49 24.52 8.54
C LYS A 543 -19.83 25.80 7.76
N MET A 544 -20.48 25.61 6.61
CA MET A 544 -20.93 26.71 5.77
C MET A 544 -22.20 27.35 6.34
N ALA A 545 -22.26 28.67 6.27
CA ALA A 545 -23.46 29.45 6.43
C ALA A 545 -24.03 29.78 5.05
N PHE A 546 -25.31 29.46 4.84
CA PHE A 546 -26.05 29.65 3.59
C PHE A 546 -26.95 30.89 3.71
N PHE A 547 -26.80 31.82 2.80
CA PHE A 547 -27.61 33.03 2.73
C PHE A 547 -28.48 32.99 1.48
N ILE A 548 -29.72 33.46 1.59
CA ILE A 548 -30.66 33.54 0.47
C ILE A 548 -31.06 35.00 0.28
N ASP A 549 -31.07 35.45 -0.98
CA ASP A 549 -31.56 36.76 -1.33
C ASP A 549 -32.98 36.73 -1.91
N SER A 550 -33.62 37.91 -1.97
CA SER A 550 -34.97 38.09 -2.50
C SER A 550 -35.10 37.75 -3.99
N SER A 551 -33.99 37.68 -4.75
CA SER A 551 -33.96 37.32 -6.17
C SER A 551 -33.87 35.82 -6.42
N GLY A 552 -33.77 34.99 -5.39
CA GLY A 552 -33.69 33.53 -5.49
C GLY A 552 -32.28 32.96 -5.69
N ARG A 553 -31.26 33.69 -5.27
CA ARG A 553 -29.88 33.22 -5.27
C ARG A 553 -29.46 32.79 -3.87
N SER A 554 -28.68 31.74 -3.84
CA SER A 554 -27.98 31.25 -2.64
C SER A 554 -26.51 31.65 -2.65
N TYR A 555 -25.96 31.94 -1.47
CA TYR A 555 -24.58 32.31 -1.25
C TYR A 555 -24.04 31.51 -0.06
N THR A 556 -22.78 31.19 -0.08
CA THR A 556 -22.14 30.41 0.98
C THR A 556 -20.89 31.10 1.49
N LEU A 557 -20.77 31.19 2.81
CA LEU A 557 -19.54 31.64 3.48
C LEU A 557 -19.21 30.68 4.63
N LEU A 558 -17.95 30.41 4.85
CA LEU A 558 -17.49 29.62 5.98
C LEU A 558 -17.76 30.38 7.29
N ALA A 559 -18.44 29.76 8.25
CA ALA A 559 -18.84 30.44 9.49
C ALA A 559 -17.67 31.04 10.27
N ASN A 560 -16.50 30.34 10.29
CA ASN A 560 -15.27 30.85 10.93
C ASN A 560 -14.67 32.07 10.23
N SER A 561 -15.03 32.33 8.99
CA SER A 561 -14.55 33.51 8.24
C SER A 561 -15.34 34.79 8.56
N LEU A 562 -16.44 34.67 9.27
CA LEU A 562 -17.34 35.79 9.56
C LEU A 562 -16.81 36.63 10.77
N PRO A 563 -17.10 37.94 10.80
CA PRO A 563 -16.66 38.81 11.89
C PRO A 563 -17.26 38.42 13.21
N SER A 564 -16.52 38.63 14.29
CA SER A 564 -16.98 38.35 15.66
C SER A 564 -18.15 39.24 16.03
N ALA A 565 -19.14 38.66 16.74
CA ALA A 565 -20.30 39.38 17.26
C ALA A 565 -19.99 40.40 18.39
N ARG A 566 -18.72 40.53 18.80
CA ARG A 566 -18.30 41.62 19.73
C ARG A 566 -18.41 42.99 19.07
N GLY A 567 -18.32 43.05 17.73
CA GLY A 567 -18.53 44.26 16.94
C GLY A 567 -19.93 44.35 16.31
N GLN A 568 -20.13 45.36 15.46
CA GLN A 568 -21.39 45.55 14.72
C GLN A 568 -21.52 44.56 13.54
N GLY A 569 -20.49 43.77 13.20
CA GLY A 569 -20.44 42.91 12.00
C GLY A 569 -19.94 43.65 10.78
N GLU A 570 -20.20 43.06 9.62
CA GLU A 570 -19.88 43.66 8.30
C GLU A 570 -21.01 43.40 7.31
N PRO A 571 -21.18 44.26 6.28
CA PRO A 571 -22.21 44.06 5.27
C PRO A 571 -21.84 42.87 4.38
N LEU A 572 -22.78 41.97 4.11
CA LEU A 572 -22.59 40.84 3.20
C LEU A 572 -22.19 41.29 1.76
N THR A 573 -22.64 42.48 1.34
CA THR A 573 -22.29 43.08 0.05
C THR A 573 -20.80 43.44 -0.06
N GLY A 574 -20.04 43.47 1.03
CA GLY A 574 -18.59 43.58 1.02
C GLY A 574 -17.86 42.30 0.62
N ARG A 575 -18.51 41.15 0.77
CA ARG A 575 -17.97 39.82 0.41
C ARG A 575 -18.67 39.18 -0.78
N LEU A 576 -19.94 39.44 -0.97
CA LEU A 576 -20.83 38.86 -1.96
C LEU A 576 -21.34 39.92 -2.90
N THR A 577 -21.71 39.55 -4.13
CA THR A 577 -22.19 40.45 -5.16
C THR A 577 -23.61 40.10 -5.58
N PRO A 578 -24.63 40.43 -4.76
CA PRO A 578 -26.02 40.19 -5.12
C PRO A 578 -26.46 41.11 -6.28
N PRO A 579 -27.52 40.75 -7.05
CA PRO A 579 -28.13 41.62 -8.02
C PRO A 579 -28.56 42.96 -7.45
N ILE A 580 -28.55 44.01 -8.26
CA ILE A 580 -29.01 45.36 -7.81
C ILE A 580 -30.44 45.29 -7.28
N GLY A 581 -30.65 45.77 -6.08
CA GLY A 581 -31.95 45.77 -5.41
C GLY A 581 -32.36 44.46 -4.72
N ALA A 582 -31.49 43.42 -4.74
CA ALA A 582 -31.73 42.22 -3.98
C ALA A 582 -31.30 42.39 -2.52
N GLU A 583 -32.16 41.89 -1.60
CA GLU A 583 -31.97 41.92 -0.14
C GLU A 583 -31.75 40.52 0.37
N PHE A 584 -30.83 40.32 1.34
CA PHE A 584 -30.66 39.05 2.03
C PHE A 584 -31.85 38.84 3.02
N ILE A 585 -32.57 37.73 2.83
CA ILE A 585 -33.81 37.48 3.54
C ILE A 585 -33.72 36.33 4.55
N ASP A 586 -32.69 35.48 4.40
CA ASP A 586 -32.58 34.30 5.28
C ASP A 586 -31.12 33.85 5.43
N ILE A 587 -30.89 33.15 6.54
CA ILE A 587 -29.65 32.43 6.85
C ILE A 587 -29.99 31.06 7.41
N VAL A 588 -29.28 30.02 6.94
CA VAL A 588 -29.39 28.66 7.43
C VAL A 588 -28.01 28.03 7.58
N MET A 589 -27.83 27.19 8.60
CA MET A 589 -26.67 26.33 8.78
C MET A 589 -27.15 24.89 9.00
N GLY A 590 -26.41 23.94 8.48
CA GLY A 590 -26.65 22.49 8.57
C GLY A 590 -25.65 21.69 7.83
N ASP A 591 -25.83 20.37 7.78
CA ASP A 591 -25.04 19.46 6.96
C ASP A 591 -25.50 19.50 5.50
N ASP A 592 -24.68 19.06 4.58
CA ASP A 592 -24.94 19.15 3.14
C ASP A 592 -26.20 18.36 2.72
N ASP A 593 -26.54 17.31 3.42
CA ASP A 593 -27.73 16.47 3.22
C ASP A 593 -29.01 17.02 3.88
N GLN A 594 -28.90 18.07 4.69
CA GLN A 594 -30.06 18.72 5.34
C GLN A 594 -31.07 19.20 4.28
N LEU A 595 -32.30 18.72 4.38
CA LEU A 595 -33.38 19.08 3.49
C LEU A 595 -33.99 20.43 3.86
N VAL A 596 -34.29 21.24 2.84
CA VAL A 596 -34.95 22.54 2.98
C VAL A 596 -35.96 22.74 1.86
N ILE A 597 -37.03 23.49 2.16
CA ILE A 597 -38.00 23.91 1.15
C ILE A 597 -37.64 25.31 0.67
N LEU A 598 -37.42 25.44 -0.63
CA LEU A 598 -37.36 26.73 -1.33
C LEU A 598 -38.72 27.07 -1.88
N SER A 599 -39.16 28.30 -1.66
CA SER A 599 -40.47 28.75 -2.11
C SER A 599 -40.47 30.22 -2.53
N SER A 600 -41.49 30.61 -3.28
CA SER A 600 -41.78 31.99 -3.69
C SER A 600 -43.11 32.48 -3.18
N ASP A 601 -43.24 33.80 -3.01
CA ASP A 601 -44.48 34.44 -2.59
C ASP A 601 -45.65 34.29 -3.61
N ALA A 602 -45.31 33.82 -4.84
CA ALA A 602 -46.28 33.39 -5.85
C ALA A 602 -46.89 31.99 -5.57
N GLY A 603 -46.49 31.33 -4.47
CA GLY A 603 -47.00 30.02 -4.05
C GLY A 603 -46.41 28.82 -4.80
N TYR A 604 -45.17 28.87 -5.26
CA TYR A 604 -44.43 27.75 -5.85
C TYR A 604 -43.27 27.35 -4.93
N GLY A 605 -42.90 26.08 -4.94
CA GLY A 605 -41.77 25.60 -4.15
C GLY A 605 -41.41 24.14 -4.42
N PHE A 606 -40.29 23.71 -3.84
CA PHE A 606 -39.73 22.37 -3.95
C PHE A 606 -38.77 22.08 -2.78
N VAL A 607 -38.47 20.83 -2.56
CA VAL A 607 -37.45 20.40 -1.59
C VAL A 607 -36.10 20.34 -2.25
N SER A 608 -35.05 20.79 -1.57
CA SER A 608 -33.66 20.70 -1.99
C SER A 608 -32.74 20.36 -0.79
N THR A 609 -31.47 20.05 -1.03
CA THR A 609 -30.47 19.89 0.04
C THR A 609 -29.66 21.17 0.21
N LEU A 610 -29.08 21.39 1.39
CA LEU A 610 -28.12 22.51 1.57
C LEU A 610 -26.91 22.39 0.66
N GLY A 611 -26.42 21.15 0.40
CA GLY A 611 -25.34 20.90 -0.55
C GLY A 611 -25.68 21.38 -1.96
N ASP A 612 -26.92 21.20 -2.41
CA ASP A 612 -27.39 21.74 -3.69
C ASP A 612 -27.44 23.27 -3.75
N LEU A 613 -27.52 23.94 -2.61
CA LEU A 613 -27.52 25.41 -2.51
C LEU A 613 -26.11 26.00 -2.44
N GLN A 614 -25.08 25.18 -2.30
CA GLN A 614 -23.70 25.65 -2.17
C GLN A 614 -23.26 26.44 -3.40
N SER A 615 -22.71 27.64 -3.17
CA SER A 615 -22.17 28.53 -4.18
C SER A 615 -20.67 28.74 -4.01
N LYS A 616 -19.90 28.50 -5.06
CA LYS A 616 -18.45 28.78 -5.11
C LYS A 616 -18.11 30.21 -5.59
N THR A 617 -19.11 30.99 -6.01
CA THR A 617 -18.91 32.31 -6.60
C THR A 617 -19.51 33.40 -5.71
N LYS A 618 -18.89 34.59 -5.71
CA LYS A 618 -19.40 35.76 -4.98
C LYS A 618 -20.75 36.26 -5.52
N SER A 619 -21.06 35.99 -6.79
CA SER A 619 -22.34 36.34 -7.41
C SER A 619 -23.50 35.41 -7.06
N GLY A 620 -23.23 34.37 -6.24
CA GLY A 620 -24.22 33.39 -5.82
C GLY A 620 -24.65 32.41 -6.91
N LYS A 621 -25.37 31.38 -6.50
CA LYS A 621 -25.97 30.33 -7.36
C LYS A 621 -27.45 30.57 -7.48
N HIS A 622 -28.00 30.48 -8.68
CA HIS A 622 -29.45 30.53 -8.90
C HIS A 622 -30.10 29.28 -8.30
N ALA A 623 -30.81 29.43 -7.18
CA ALA A 623 -31.42 28.33 -6.47
C ALA A 623 -32.92 28.15 -6.86
N ILE A 624 -33.69 29.21 -6.90
CA ILE A 624 -35.12 29.19 -7.28
C ILE A 624 -35.38 30.11 -8.46
N THR A 625 -36.18 29.64 -9.43
CA THR A 625 -36.64 30.45 -10.58
C THR A 625 -37.96 31.14 -10.20
N LEU A 626 -37.94 32.46 -10.12
CA LEU A 626 -39.07 33.26 -9.74
C LEU A 626 -39.98 33.60 -10.94
N SER A 627 -41.29 33.73 -10.69
CA SER A 627 -42.23 34.33 -11.62
C SER A 627 -41.98 35.86 -11.68
N LYS A 628 -42.53 36.56 -12.69
CA LYS A 628 -42.43 38.00 -12.77
C LYS A 628 -42.98 38.62 -11.48
N ASP A 629 -42.27 39.59 -10.91
CA ASP A 629 -42.58 40.34 -9.69
C ASP A 629 -42.70 39.46 -8.39
N ALA A 630 -42.26 38.19 -8.45
CA ALA A 630 -42.22 37.32 -7.29
C ALA A 630 -40.91 37.46 -6.50
N LYS A 631 -40.98 37.24 -5.21
CA LYS A 631 -39.83 37.22 -4.29
C LYS A 631 -39.65 35.85 -3.67
N THR A 632 -38.42 35.52 -3.33
CA THR A 632 -38.12 34.30 -2.55
C THR A 632 -38.65 34.43 -1.11
N MET A 633 -39.15 33.34 -0.57
CA MET A 633 -39.49 33.22 0.84
C MET A 633 -38.32 32.69 1.68
N ARG A 634 -38.38 32.79 3.01
CA ARG A 634 -37.45 32.14 3.92
C ARG A 634 -37.49 30.63 3.73
N LEU A 635 -36.34 29.95 3.95
CA LEU A 635 -36.26 28.50 3.88
C LEU A 635 -36.98 27.83 5.04
N ALA A 636 -37.73 26.77 4.78
CA ALA A 636 -38.27 25.91 5.80
C ALA A 636 -37.41 24.63 5.88
N LYS A 637 -36.88 24.29 7.07
CA LYS A 637 -36.11 23.07 7.28
C LYS A 637 -37.02 21.86 7.32
N VAL A 638 -36.70 20.81 6.61
CA VAL A 638 -37.36 19.50 6.61
C VAL A 638 -36.55 18.54 7.44
N LYS A 639 -37.15 17.84 8.38
CA LYS A 639 -36.50 16.79 9.18
C LYS A 639 -36.70 15.41 8.56
N ASP A 640 -37.91 15.16 8.05
CA ASP A 640 -38.28 13.88 7.46
C ASP A 640 -39.32 14.09 6.34
N LEU A 641 -39.04 13.48 5.16
CA LEU A 641 -39.92 13.60 3.98
C LEU A 641 -41.27 12.91 4.15
N GLU A 642 -41.34 11.85 4.93
CA GLU A 642 -42.51 11.00 5.06
C GLU A 642 -43.46 11.48 6.19
N THR A 643 -42.91 12.09 7.24
CA THR A 643 -43.65 12.44 8.46
C THR A 643 -43.92 13.93 8.62
N ASP A 644 -43.17 14.81 7.93
CA ASP A 644 -43.35 16.25 8.04
C ASP A 644 -44.47 16.75 7.12
N TYR A 645 -45.21 17.76 7.58
CA TYR A 645 -46.20 18.50 6.80
C TYR A 645 -45.69 19.89 6.46
N VAL A 646 -46.06 20.40 5.31
CA VAL A 646 -45.85 21.81 4.90
C VAL A 646 -47.11 22.61 5.24
N ALA A 647 -46.95 23.65 6.03
CA ALA A 647 -48.00 24.65 6.26
C ALA A 647 -47.66 25.91 5.47
N VAL A 648 -48.61 26.40 4.67
CA VAL A 648 -48.50 27.66 3.89
C VAL A 648 -49.68 28.55 4.15
N ILE A 649 -49.41 29.86 4.31
CA ILE A 649 -50.48 30.86 4.55
C ILE A 649 -50.33 32.05 3.60
N THR A 650 -51.48 32.52 3.07
CA THR A 650 -51.53 33.75 2.28
C THR A 650 -51.83 34.97 3.15
N ASN A 651 -51.56 36.19 2.63
CA ASN A 651 -51.88 37.45 3.29
C ASN A 651 -53.39 37.62 3.59
N ARG A 652 -54.28 36.85 2.90
CA ARG A 652 -55.70 36.77 3.16
C ARG A 652 -56.06 35.73 4.25
N ALA A 653 -55.07 35.27 5.03
CA ALA A 653 -55.20 34.27 6.09
C ALA A 653 -55.80 32.92 5.61
N ARG A 654 -55.51 32.53 4.37
CA ARG A 654 -55.82 31.18 3.88
C ARG A 654 -54.67 30.25 4.18
N LEU A 655 -54.97 29.25 4.98
CA LEU A 655 -54.00 28.19 5.39
C LEU A 655 -54.25 26.92 4.57
N LEU A 656 -53.19 26.28 4.16
CA LEU A 656 -53.20 24.95 3.59
C LEU A 656 -52.07 24.14 4.20
N ILE A 657 -52.35 22.90 4.58
CA ILE A 657 -51.38 21.95 5.11
C ILE A 657 -51.37 20.71 4.22
N PHE A 658 -50.19 20.19 3.85
CA PHE A 658 -50.05 19.00 3.02
C PHE A 658 -48.73 18.28 3.33
N PRO A 659 -48.61 16.95 3.08
CA PRO A 659 -47.37 16.19 3.30
C PRO A 659 -46.18 16.74 2.48
N VAL A 660 -45.00 16.78 3.09
CA VAL A 660 -43.74 17.19 2.37
C VAL A 660 -43.48 16.29 1.17
N SER A 661 -43.85 15.00 1.27
CA SER A 661 -43.67 14.01 0.18
C SER A 661 -44.39 14.36 -1.14
N GLU A 662 -45.38 15.27 -1.12
CA GLU A 662 -45.98 15.78 -2.35
C GLU A 662 -45.12 16.77 -3.13
N LEU A 663 -44.00 17.25 -2.55
CA LEU A 663 -43.10 18.18 -3.20
C LEU A 663 -41.99 17.45 -3.97
N PRO A 664 -41.63 17.91 -5.16
CA PRO A 664 -40.51 17.35 -5.90
C PRO A 664 -39.17 17.73 -5.22
N GLN A 665 -38.21 16.84 -5.26
CA GLN A 665 -36.86 17.14 -4.88
C GLN A 665 -36.08 17.64 -6.12
N LEU A 666 -35.56 18.87 -6.07
CA LEU A 666 -34.88 19.52 -7.18
C LEU A 666 -33.65 20.27 -6.66
N SER A 667 -32.56 20.23 -7.44
CA SER A 667 -31.37 21.04 -7.16
C SER A 667 -31.51 22.51 -7.56
N LYS A 668 -32.47 22.84 -8.42
CA LYS A 668 -32.84 24.19 -8.86
C LYS A 668 -34.15 24.16 -9.65
N GLY A 669 -34.88 25.27 -9.71
CA GLY A 669 -36.06 25.34 -10.57
C GLY A 669 -37.14 26.25 -9.98
N LYS A 670 -38.35 26.23 -10.58
CA LYS A 670 -39.52 26.94 -10.08
C LYS A 670 -40.28 26.15 -9.03
N GLY A 671 -40.17 24.82 -9.08
CA GLY A 671 -40.93 23.89 -8.27
C GLY A 671 -42.40 23.78 -8.68
N ASN A 672 -43.16 23.13 -7.82
CA ASN A 672 -44.60 22.89 -7.99
C ASN A 672 -45.43 23.92 -7.20
N LYS A 673 -46.69 24.08 -7.60
CA LYS A 673 -47.61 24.95 -6.90
C LYS A 673 -47.92 24.40 -5.50
N LEU A 674 -47.67 25.21 -4.48
CA LEU A 674 -47.90 24.89 -3.07
C LEU A 674 -49.38 25.13 -2.73
N ILE A 675 -49.87 26.36 -2.98
CA ILE A 675 -51.24 26.83 -2.74
C ILE A 675 -51.77 27.52 -3.99
N GLN A 676 -53.06 27.47 -4.23
CA GLN A 676 -53.68 28.11 -5.40
C GLN A 676 -53.89 29.59 -5.14
N ILE A 677 -53.09 30.45 -5.77
CA ILE A 677 -53.22 31.88 -5.87
C ILE A 677 -53.57 32.19 -7.32
N LYS A 678 -54.57 33.04 -7.57
CA LYS A 678 -54.92 33.50 -8.92
C LYS A 678 -53.80 34.44 -9.44
N THR A 679 -53.44 34.32 -10.69
CA THR A 679 -52.37 35.12 -11.29
C THR A 679 -52.66 36.62 -11.23
N ASP A 680 -53.94 37.03 -11.49
CA ASP A 680 -54.36 38.43 -11.47
C ASP A 680 -54.29 39.00 -10.02
N ASP A 681 -54.78 38.24 -9.02
CA ASP A 681 -54.69 38.63 -7.63
C ASP A 681 -53.24 38.77 -7.14
N PHE A 682 -52.33 37.90 -7.66
CA PHE A 682 -50.91 37.97 -7.35
C PHE A 682 -50.24 39.21 -7.99
N VAL A 683 -50.48 39.46 -9.25
CA VAL A 683 -49.93 40.63 -9.97
C VAL A 683 -50.46 41.96 -9.35
N ALA A 684 -51.74 41.98 -8.97
CA ALA A 684 -52.31 43.12 -8.27
C ALA A 684 -51.88 43.24 -6.78
N ARG A 685 -51.03 42.27 -6.29
CA ARG A 685 -50.65 42.18 -4.88
C ARG A 685 -51.82 42.11 -3.89
N GLU A 686 -52.95 41.62 -4.35
CA GLU A 686 -54.10 41.36 -3.53
C GLU A 686 -53.99 40.08 -2.74
N GLU A 687 -53.41 39.01 -3.31
CA GLU A 687 -53.13 37.76 -2.65
C GLU A 687 -51.77 37.24 -3.00
N PHE A 688 -50.96 36.89 -1.98
CA PHE A 688 -49.61 36.31 -2.09
C PHE A 688 -49.29 35.51 -0.82
N LEU A 689 -48.28 34.61 -0.91
CA LEU A 689 -47.82 33.82 0.22
C LEU A 689 -47.04 34.72 1.18
N VAL A 690 -47.31 34.64 2.48
CA VAL A 690 -46.62 35.41 3.55
C VAL A 690 -45.85 34.53 4.51
N GLY A 691 -46.14 33.21 4.57
CA GLY A 691 -45.43 32.29 5.44
C GLY A 691 -45.47 30.86 4.96
N ILE A 692 -44.37 30.15 5.22
CA ILE A 692 -44.19 28.74 5.02
C ILE A 692 -43.35 28.15 6.17
N CYS A 693 -43.77 27.02 6.70
CA CYS A 693 -43.00 26.25 7.68
C CYS A 693 -43.30 24.76 7.53
N THR A 694 -42.48 23.92 8.14
CA THR A 694 -42.77 22.49 8.32
C THR A 694 -43.29 22.25 9.71
N ILE A 695 -44.30 21.40 9.86
CA ILE A 695 -44.96 21.10 11.14
C ILE A 695 -45.13 19.59 11.28
N LYS A 696 -45.04 19.09 12.53
CA LYS A 696 -45.36 17.72 12.92
C LYS A 696 -46.68 17.70 13.72
N ASP A 697 -47.24 16.52 13.84
CA ASP A 697 -48.48 16.25 14.55
C ASP A 697 -48.47 16.62 16.05
N ASN A 698 -47.28 16.71 16.65
CA ASN A 698 -47.06 17.07 18.06
C ASN A 698 -46.71 18.55 18.29
N GLN A 699 -46.71 19.39 17.24
CA GLN A 699 -46.30 20.80 17.31
C GLN A 699 -47.48 21.74 17.16
N LYS A 700 -47.32 23.02 17.57
CA LYS A 700 -48.29 24.09 17.44
C LYS A 700 -47.87 25.07 16.36
N LEU A 701 -48.86 25.59 15.61
CA LEU A 701 -48.66 26.65 14.63
C LEU A 701 -49.01 28.00 15.24
N ARG A 702 -48.06 28.93 15.18
CA ARG A 702 -48.28 30.34 15.54
C ARG A 702 -48.53 31.14 14.26
N VAL A 703 -49.63 31.86 14.22
CA VAL A 703 -50.01 32.77 13.12
C VAL A 703 -49.90 34.20 13.58
N GLU A 704 -49.13 35.03 12.88
CA GLU A 704 -49.00 36.46 13.10
C GLU A 704 -49.95 37.23 12.17
N TYR A 705 -50.65 38.24 12.69
CA TYR A 705 -51.63 38.98 11.92
C TYR A 705 -51.82 40.45 12.38
N GLY A 706 -52.52 41.21 11.55
CA GLY A 706 -52.80 42.59 11.80
C GLY A 706 -51.64 43.53 11.59
N ASN A 707 -51.09 44.13 12.64
CA ASN A 707 -49.93 45.03 12.60
C ASN A 707 -48.65 44.42 13.18
N GLY A 708 -48.57 43.09 13.24
CA GLY A 708 -47.42 42.35 13.76
C GLY A 708 -47.39 42.17 15.27
N LYS A 709 -48.31 42.77 16.00
CA LYS A 709 -48.40 42.66 17.47
C LYS A 709 -49.38 41.59 17.95
N LYS A 710 -50.20 41.03 17.05
CA LYS A 710 -51.19 39.99 17.37
C LYS A 710 -50.75 38.64 16.82
N HIS A 711 -50.86 37.62 17.67
CA HIS A 711 -50.59 36.25 17.29
C HIS A 711 -51.64 35.30 17.87
N LYS A 712 -51.84 34.16 17.22
CA LYS A 712 -52.72 33.08 17.68
C LYS A 712 -52.02 31.75 17.47
N HIS A 713 -52.24 30.84 18.42
CA HIS A 713 -51.68 29.50 18.42
C HIS A 713 -52.77 28.48 18.08
N TYR A 714 -52.39 27.46 17.28
CA TYR A 714 -53.29 26.36 16.91
C TYR A 714 -52.51 25.05 17.14
N SER A 715 -53.16 24.08 17.80
CA SER A 715 -52.66 22.73 17.90
C SER A 715 -52.77 22.02 16.54
N PHE A 716 -52.05 20.94 16.34
CA PHE A 716 -52.20 20.18 15.09
C PHE A 716 -53.63 19.63 14.92
N GLU A 717 -54.30 19.26 16.01
CA GLU A 717 -55.72 18.84 15.99
C GLU A 717 -56.62 19.93 15.44
N ASP A 718 -56.41 21.18 15.83
CA ASP A 718 -57.17 22.34 15.30
C ASP A 718 -56.96 22.53 13.80
N LEU A 719 -55.82 22.03 13.30
CA LEU A 719 -55.38 22.23 11.92
C LEU A 719 -55.76 21.09 10.97
N ILE A 720 -56.30 19.98 11.45
CA ILE A 720 -56.68 18.80 10.64
C ILE A 720 -57.58 19.20 9.46
N ASN A 721 -58.53 20.10 9.67
CA ASN A 721 -59.45 20.58 8.63
C ASN A 721 -58.76 21.39 7.52
N PHE A 722 -57.53 21.84 7.74
CA PHE A 722 -56.72 22.59 6.77
C PHE A 722 -55.77 21.66 6.01
N THR A 723 -55.74 20.36 6.35
CA THR A 723 -54.92 19.35 5.70
C THR A 723 -55.61 18.88 4.41
N SER A 724 -54.91 18.98 3.28
CA SER A 724 -55.41 18.58 1.96
C SER A 724 -54.22 18.35 1.02
N HIS A 725 -54.46 18.06 -0.25
CA HIS A 725 -53.41 18.01 -1.24
C HIS A 725 -52.89 19.40 -1.62
N ARG A 726 -51.59 19.50 -2.01
CA ARG A 726 -50.98 20.72 -2.51
C ARG A 726 -51.80 21.35 -3.67
N ALA A 727 -51.54 22.61 -3.95
CA ALA A 727 -52.19 23.37 -5.04
C ALA A 727 -53.72 23.59 -4.87
N ARG A 728 -54.29 23.31 -3.68
CA ARG A 728 -55.62 23.69 -3.33
C ARG A 728 -55.66 25.15 -2.88
N LYS A 729 -56.87 25.76 -2.81
CA LYS A 729 -57.09 27.17 -2.46
C LYS A 729 -56.75 27.50 -1.00
N GLY A 730 -56.75 26.50 -0.14
CA GLY A 730 -56.69 26.70 1.30
C GLY A 730 -57.97 27.29 1.90
N LEU A 731 -58.11 27.15 3.22
CA LEU A 731 -59.27 27.64 3.98
C LEU A 731 -58.85 28.85 4.83
N THR A 732 -59.78 29.79 5.04
CA THR A 732 -59.53 30.92 5.94
C THR A 732 -59.48 30.44 7.38
N ILE A 733 -58.39 30.77 8.09
CA ILE A 733 -58.15 30.32 9.46
C ILE A 733 -59.02 31.12 10.43
N PRO A 734 -59.78 30.47 11.34
CA PRO A 734 -60.70 31.16 12.24
C PRO A 734 -59.97 31.97 13.32
N GLY A 735 -60.51 33.18 13.64
CA GLY A 735 -60.00 34.06 14.70
C GLY A 735 -58.76 34.89 14.27
N VAL A 736 -58.36 34.88 13.01
CA VAL A 736 -57.39 35.80 12.41
C VAL A 736 -58.18 36.91 11.72
N HIS A 737 -58.23 38.06 12.33
CA HIS A 737 -58.92 39.24 11.79
C HIS A 737 -57.95 40.21 11.16
N GLY A 738 -58.02 40.40 9.83
CA GLY A 738 -57.11 41.23 9.06
C GLY A 738 -56.13 40.43 8.24
N LYS A 739 -55.04 41.07 7.76
CA LYS A 739 -54.01 40.40 6.95
C LYS A 739 -53.13 39.51 7.84
N ALA A 740 -52.89 38.29 7.40
CA ALA A 740 -51.81 37.47 7.97
C ALA A 740 -50.44 38.01 7.53
N LEU A 741 -49.45 37.92 8.40
CA LEU A 741 -48.10 38.44 8.20
C LEU A 741 -47.06 37.34 8.14
N GLY A 742 -47.32 36.19 8.78
CA GLY A 742 -46.39 35.05 8.78
C GLY A 742 -46.91 33.90 9.64
N ILE A 743 -46.22 32.78 9.56
CA ILE A 743 -46.41 31.59 10.41
C ILE A 743 -45.05 31.06 10.89
N ASP A 744 -45.05 30.53 12.12
CA ASP A 744 -43.93 29.81 12.71
C ASP A 744 -44.43 28.61 13.50
N VAL A 745 -43.58 27.66 13.74
CA VAL A 745 -43.84 26.49 14.60
C VAL A 745 -43.32 26.76 16.01
N ILE A 746 -44.08 26.34 16.97
CA ILE A 746 -43.73 26.37 18.40
C ILE A 746 -43.77 24.92 18.89
N ASP A 747 -42.71 24.48 19.57
CA ASP A 747 -42.63 23.16 20.19
C ASP A 747 -43.57 23.03 21.40
#